data_4bf2fbeb8d0d409039b692becf6495c5
#
_entry.id   4bf2fbeb8d0d409039b692becf6495c5
#
_cell.length_a   1.000
_cell.length_b   1.000
_cell.length_c   1.000
_cell.angle_alpha   90.00
_cell.angle_beta   90.00
_cell.angle_gamma   90.00
#
_symmetry.space_group_name_H-M   'P 1'
#
loop_
_entity.id
_entity.type
_entity.pdbx_description
1 polymer ?
#
loop_
_entity_poly.entity_id
_entity_poly.type
_entity_poly.pdbx_seq_one_letter_code
_entity_poly.pdbx_strand_id
1 'polypeptide(L)'
;MLGIALGALPHDLHAQDAHAGMKGMHMGSEPAADNAAPANAQSTTGASDAGHVDDVVVTGQAAQDDGEALMMEVMMKTPRGGDVVTGKQAQQQQIRRLTDVQQIIPNFRPNIAQPRQSRQAIRGVGIAAGSAGTGSPSDTGYMVDNVSWLFAGWQWGNLVDFSSIELILGPTGTAGGHNTNVGTISIRTQLPSFVPSATAETTVGNYNHIIENLVFTGPLIDDRLAYRVTFYVDKGDGWIRDQGTGTTYLDNNRLGFRGQLLGVGDGMTDRLIFNFNASNEHDDYLLGTVGDTSLIYANGTRPTATFFQNMQTKLGKQALTTNPYAPYATRMGRDPTHTYTLSNELNWQIGQNTLTVISAGGYGSFENNGFQGVQNTTLGFGAEGMGGMNTYLWQVSQEVRLSSPTDQPVEWKAGLYSVFENAWDKMHHTYFGWDSAAWLNNPAAMPGLYTRWHNNARDFQIAAYGQTTIHFDPSFALTFGLRDSYDIRYGSDTFYPMFIEGTPFSHAQQEAALIQAGSYGSADTGGFTKYHNAVTGIVNPEIKINDNIRLWGLIGRGDKVSAVNTQDVPIYINGQFNGFTPMFNKPETSWDYEIGVKTSFFDDKWISNVNLYWNDLYNFQASSNQTFTSPAGVVTNVAFLANVPHVRLRGIEFVERLAINEELNFHATGAYTEARYISYPNSPAPPDFAFSGGPAIVSLSNTRLTGIPWWSFSIGYNYEHPVGALLRDLGDAFHVELGDWANASLVGYSYGNVDWFYKTQLTSPVSYVQYWQAPYSIVNAGIGLRTEDNKYSLTLWGKNLFNALPFTSWAYGNANASTQVGISTLGPRFFGATVMMTLW
;
A
#
# COMPACT_ATOMS: atom_id res chain seq x y z
N MET A 1 -9.50 33.43 2.62
CA MET A 1 -8.35 34.26 3.04
C MET A 1 -8.28 34.22 4.55
N LEU A 2 -7.48 33.35 5.09
CA LEU A 2 -6.98 33.43 6.47
C LEU A 2 -5.56 32.87 6.41
N GLY A 3 -4.57 33.74 6.55
CA GLY A 3 -3.17 33.39 6.61
C GLY A 3 -2.82 32.93 8.03
N ILE A 4 -2.21 31.77 8.13
CA ILE A 4 -1.48 31.35 9.33
C ILE A 4 -0.02 31.24 8.93
N ALA A 5 0.76 32.23 9.43
CA ALA A 5 2.22 32.20 9.37
C ALA A 5 2.73 31.23 10.45
N LEU A 6 3.43 30.19 10.02
CA LEU A 6 4.23 29.33 10.91
C LEU A 6 5.63 29.93 11.00
N GLY A 7 5.88 30.56 12.13
CA GLY A 7 7.20 31.05 12.50
C GLY A 7 8.15 29.91 12.88
N ALA A 8 9.40 30.09 12.55
CA ALA A 8 10.51 29.20 12.85
C ALA A 8 10.72 29.02 14.36
N LEU A 9 10.97 27.80 14.80
CA LEU A 9 11.47 27.51 16.14
C LEU A 9 13.00 27.39 16.10
N PRO A 10 13.72 28.02 17.05
CA PRO A 10 15.16 27.86 17.19
C PRO A 10 15.51 26.65 18.10
N HIS A 11 16.72 26.17 17.89
CA HIS A 11 17.41 25.16 18.70
C HIS A 11 17.70 25.62 20.14
N ASP A 12 17.95 24.60 20.98
CA ASP A 12 18.58 24.57 22.29
C ASP A 12 17.71 24.79 23.53
N LEU A 13 17.57 23.72 24.32
CA LEU A 13 17.44 23.81 25.75
C LEU A 13 18.11 22.62 26.47
N HIS A 14 19.14 22.96 27.20
CA HIS A 14 19.84 22.11 28.17
C HIS A 14 18.97 21.77 29.37
N ALA A 15 19.21 20.57 29.91
CA ALA A 15 18.70 20.11 31.19
C ALA A 15 19.28 20.96 32.37
N GLN A 16 18.46 21.24 33.35
CA GLN A 16 18.88 21.40 34.75
C GLN A 16 17.75 21.05 35.70
N ASP A 17 18.20 20.34 36.75
CA ASP A 17 17.48 19.83 37.90
C ASP A 17 16.81 20.90 38.78
N ALA A 18 15.68 20.56 39.40
CA ALA A 18 15.37 21.02 40.76
C ALA A 18 14.37 20.10 41.47
N HIS A 19 14.85 19.54 42.55
CA HIS A 19 14.11 18.85 43.62
C HIS A 19 13.33 19.80 44.53
N ALA A 20 12.37 19.22 45.24
CA ALA A 20 11.69 19.56 46.51
C ALA A 20 10.22 19.91 46.37
N GLY A 21 9.28 19.38 47.09
CA GLY A 21 9.28 18.69 48.37
C GLY A 21 7.90 18.72 48.99
N MET A 22 7.49 17.58 49.52
CA MET A 22 6.77 17.36 50.75
C MET A 22 5.28 17.71 51.02
N LYS A 23 4.64 16.65 51.52
CA LYS A 23 3.62 16.55 52.65
C LYS A 23 2.19 16.91 52.26
N GLY A 24 1.19 16.06 52.41
CA GLY A 24 0.84 15.10 53.44
C GLY A 24 -0.42 15.51 54.17
N MET A 25 -1.44 14.67 54.19
CA MET A 25 -2.38 14.44 55.32
C MET A 25 -3.70 13.85 54.86
N HIS A 26 -3.91 12.63 55.24
CA HIS A 26 -4.87 12.03 56.20
C HIS A 26 -6.37 12.10 55.93
N MET A 27 -6.91 10.90 55.64
CA MET A 27 -7.98 10.13 56.30
C MET A 27 -9.31 10.83 56.67
N GLY A 28 -10.38 10.16 56.28
CA GLY A 28 -11.71 10.33 56.86
C GLY A 28 -12.71 9.38 56.25
N SER A 29 -12.81 8.20 56.77
CA SER A 29 -13.95 7.26 57.03
C SER A 29 -15.25 7.37 56.25
N GLU A 30 -15.64 6.21 55.71
CA GLU A 30 -16.99 5.74 55.39
C GLU A 30 -18.07 6.02 56.47
N PRO A 31 -19.40 5.94 56.09
CA PRO A 31 -20.00 4.60 56.01
C PRO A 31 -21.13 4.36 54.97
N ALA A 32 -21.14 3.11 54.58
CA ALA A 32 -22.25 2.14 54.37
C ALA A 32 -23.60 2.51 53.74
N ALA A 33 -23.86 1.80 52.65
CA ALA A 33 -25.03 1.02 52.26
C ALA A 33 -26.37 1.70 52.05
N ASP A 34 -26.93 1.58 50.85
CA ASP A 34 -28.18 0.87 50.68
C ASP A 34 -28.40 0.37 49.23
N ASN A 35 -28.93 -0.84 49.16
CA ASN A 35 -29.33 -1.59 47.99
C ASN A 35 -30.45 -0.92 47.22
N ALA A 36 -30.31 -0.72 45.90
CA ALA A 36 -31.42 -0.69 44.97
C ALA A 36 -31.04 -1.43 43.67
N ALA A 37 -31.77 -2.47 43.37
CA ALA A 37 -31.63 -3.25 42.15
C ALA A 37 -31.92 -2.40 40.92
N PRO A 38 -31.22 -2.60 39.79
CA PRO A 38 -31.52 -1.88 38.56
C PRO A 38 -32.77 -2.44 37.89
N ALA A 39 -33.66 -1.52 37.55
CA ALA A 39 -34.84 -1.79 36.75
C ALA A 39 -34.43 -2.22 35.34
N ASN A 40 -35.04 -3.27 34.82
CA ASN A 40 -35.02 -3.73 33.45
C ASN A 40 -35.20 -2.55 32.46
N ALA A 41 -34.17 -2.22 31.75
CA ALA A 41 -34.30 -1.48 30.48
C ALA A 41 -34.67 -2.49 29.41
N GLN A 42 -35.89 -2.45 28.94
CA GLN A 42 -36.35 -3.14 27.76
C GLN A 42 -35.55 -2.62 26.56
N SER A 43 -34.80 -3.50 25.92
CA SER A 43 -34.20 -3.27 24.62
C SER A 43 -35.32 -3.11 23.58
N THR A 44 -35.54 -1.90 23.15
CA THR A 44 -36.25 -1.67 21.89
C THR A 44 -35.27 -1.95 20.76
N THR A 45 -35.33 -3.13 20.20
CA THR A 45 -34.72 -3.45 18.92
C THR A 45 -35.46 -2.72 17.82
N GLY A 46 -35.00 -1.50 17.54
CA GLY A 46 -35.25 -0.82 16.29
C GLY A 46 -34.10 -1.17 15.35
N ALA A 47 -34.29 -2.15 14.49
CA ALA A 47 -33.39 -2.43 13.40
C ALA A 47 -33.38 -1.21 12.46
N SER A 48 -32.35 -0.37 12.54
CA SER A 48 -32.10 0.66 11.55
C SER A 48 -31.40 0.02 10.36
N ASP A 49 -32.04 0.06 9.23
CA ASP A 49 -31.53 -0.40 7.93
C ASP A 49 -30.39 0.51 7.47
N ALA A 50 -29.16 0.24 7.92
CA ALA A 50 -27.99 1.02 7.58
C ALA A 50 -27.51 0.69 6.16
N GLY A 51 -28.01 1.38 5.17
CA GLY A 51 -27.64 1.21 3.76
C GLY A 51 -26.47 2.06 3.27
N HIS A 52 -25.49 2.43 4.12
CA HIS A 52 -24.29 3.15 3.63
C HIS A 52 -23.08 2.94 4.54
N VAL A 53 -21.97 2.55 3.93
CA VAL A 53 -20.68 2.30 4.58
C VAL A 53 -20.07 3.56 5.24
N ASP A 54 -20.53 4.74 4.88
CA ASP A 54 -19.92 6.02 5.28
C ASP A 54 -20.54 6.67 6.55
N ASP A 55 -21.67 6.19 7.08
CA ASP A 55 -22.43 6.92 8.10
C ASP A 55 -22.67 6.13 9.41
N VAL A 56 -21.96 5.04 9.66
CA VAL A 56 -22.10 4.33 10.94
C VAL A 56 -21.31 5.07 12.02
N VAL A 57 -21.93 6.05 12.66
CA VAL A 57 -21.45 6.56 13.95
C VAL A 57 -21.78 5.52 15.01
N VAL A 58 -20.86 4.62 15.26
CA VAL A 58 -21.00 3.64 16.35
C VAL A 58 -20.73 4.35 17.66
N THR A 59 -21.79 4.69 18.39
CA THR A 59 -21.67 5.18 19.78
C THR A 59 -21.10 4.05 20.63
N GLY A 60 -19.92 4.28 21.19
CA GLY A 60 -19.09 3.27 21.86
C GLY A 60 -19.79 2.47 22.94
N GLN A 61 -19.66 1.24 22.91
CA GLN A 61 -19.68 0.08 23.78
C GLN A 61 -20.20 -1.19 23.08
N ALA A 62 -21.20 -1.10 22.20
CA ALA A 62 -21.69 -2.21 21.39
C ALA A 62 -20.72 -2.57 20.24
N ALA A 63 -19.82 -1.66 19.85
CA ALA A 63 -18.97 -1.76 18.66
C ALA A 63 -17.80 -2.75 18.77
N GLN A 64 -17.42 -3.19 19.94
CA GLN A 64 -16.28 -4.10 20.10
C GLN A 64 -16.66 -5.58 19.93
N ASP A 65 -17.86 -5.97 20.37
CA ASP A 65 -18.35 -7.35 20.25
C ASP A 65 -19.23 -7.56 19.01
N ASP A 66 -19.97 -6.52 18.59
CA ASP A 66 -20.86 -6.59 17.42
C ASP A 66 -20.22 -6.10 16.10
N GLY A 67 -18.97 -5.67 16.12
CA GLY A 67 -18.28 -5.10 14.94
C GLY A 67 -18.21 -6.06 13.75
N GLU A 68 -18.10 -7.36 13.98
CA GLU A 68 -18.08 -8.37 12.91
C GLU A 68 -19.48 -8.54 12.30
N ALA A 69 -20.52 -8.60 13.10
CA ALA A 69 -21.89 -8.66 12.64
C ALA A 69 -22.30 -7.41 11.85
N LEU A 70 -21.93 -6.22 12.37
CA LEU A 70 -22.17 -4.96 11.67
C LEU A 70 -21.42 -4.88 10.33
N MET A 71 -20.15 -5.31 10.28
CA MET A 71 -19.39 -5.36 9.04
C MET A 71 -19.96 -6.32 8.02
N MET A 72 -20.46 -7.48 8.47
CA MET A 72 -21.16 -8.44 7.62
C MET A 72 -22.48 -7.87 7.08
N GLU A 73 -23.21 -7.16 7.92
CA GLU A 73 -24.42 -6.45 7.51
C GLU A 73 -24.12 -5.41 6.44
N VAL A 74 -23.10 -4.59 6.64
CA VAL A 74 -22.63 -3.60 5.66
C VAL A 74 -22.21 -4.28 4.34
N MET A 75 -21.46 -5.39 4.39
CA MET A 75 -21.11 -6.16 3.19
C MET A 75 -22.34 -6.63 2.41
N MET A 76 -23.37 -7.11 3.12
CA MET A 76 -24.60 -7.60 2.49
C MET A 76 -25.45 -6.47 1.90
N LYS A 77 -25.48 -5.31 2.53
CA LYS A 77 -26.32 -4.16 2.12
C LYS A 77 -25.66 -3.27 1.06
N THR A 78 -24.33 -3.29 0.90
CA THR A 78 -23.65 -2.48 -0.11
C THR A 78 -23.81 -3.10 -1.49
N PRO A 79 -24.46 -2.48 -2.47
CA PRO A 79 -24.70 -3.08 -3.80
C PRO A 79 -23.45 -2.98 -4.70
N ARG A 80 -22.32 -3.51 -4.23
CA ARG A 80 -21.01 -3.51 -4.91
C ARG A 80 -20.20 -4.75 -4.53
N GLY A 81 -19.22 -5.09 -5.37
CA GLY A 81 -18.16 -6.02 -5.02
C GLY A 81 -17.23 -5.44 -3.96
N GLY A 82 -16.74 -6.29 -3.08
CA GLY A 82 -15.81 -5.88 -2.03
C GLY A 82 -15.61 -6.97 -0.99
N ASP A 83 -14.68 -6.70 -0.07
CA ASP A 83 -14.40 -7.58 1.08
C ASP A 83 -13.96 -6.74 2.28
N VAL A 84 -14.08 -7.29 3.48
CA VAL A 84 -13.75 -6.65 4.74
C VAL A 84 -12.92 -7.58 5.61
N VAL A 85 -11.82 -7.05 6.15
CA VAL A 85 -11.03 -7.69 7.20
C VAL A 85 -11.24 -6.90 8.49
N THR A 86 -11.84 -7.52 9.50
CA THR A 86 -12.09 -6.86 10.79
C THR A 86 -10.80 -6.75 11.61
N GLY A 87 -10.73 -5.77 12.52
CA GLY A 87 -9.60 -5.63 13.44
C GLY A 87 -9.38 -6.87 14.30
N LYS A 88 -10.47 -7.54 14.75
CA LYS A 88 -10.43 -8.80 15.49
C LYS A 88 -9.81 -9.92 14.65
N GLN A 89 -10.27 -10.09 13.40
CA GLN A 89 -9.69 -11.08 12.47
C GLN A 89 -8.21 -10.81 12.23
N ALA A 90 -7.85 -9.56 11.98
CA ALA A 90 -6.48 -9.18 11.71
C ALA A 90 -5.55 -9.44 12.90
N GLN A 91 -6.01 -9.14 14.12
CA GLN A 91 -5.26 -9.42 15.33
C GLN A 91 -5.07 -10.94 15.54
N GLN A 92 -6.15 -11.73 15.41
CA GLN A 92 -6.09 -13.18 15.55
C GLN A 92 -5.15 -13.81 14.50
N GLN A 93 -5.24 -13.36 13.25
CA GLN A 93 -4.47 -13.90 12.12
C GLN A 93 -3.11 -13.23 11.92
N GLN A 94 -2.70 -12.34 12.84
CA GLN A 94 -1.40 -11.65 12.79
C GLN A 94 -1.20 -10.84 11.52
N ILE A 95 -2.24 -10.15 11.03
CA ILE A 95 -2.19 -9.24 9.88
C ILE A 95 -1.65 -7.91 10.36
N ARG A 96 -0.43 -7.59 9.97
CA ARG A 96 0.32 -6.43 10.48
C ARG A 96 0.69 -5.41 9.42
N ARG A 97 0.62 -5.80 8.15
CA ARG A 97 0.97 -4.97 6.99
C ARG A 97 -0.02 -5.19 5.86
N LEU A 98 -0.09 -4.25 4.93
CA LEU A 98 -0.92 -4.42 3.72
C LEU A 98 -0.50 -5.64 2.89
N THR A 99 0.76 -6.05 2.94
CA THR A 99 1.23 -7.30 2.31
C THR A 99 0.58 -8.56 2.89
N ASP A 100 0.20 -8.53 4.15
CA ASP A 100 -0.53 -9.66 4.76
C ASP A 100 -1.98 -9.72 4.26
N VAL A 101 -2.60 -8.56 3.98
CA VAL A 101 -3.99 -8.46 3.50
C VAL A 101 -4.18 -9.19 2.17
N GLN A 102 -3.19 -9.18 1.26
CA GLN A 102 -3.26 -9.91 -0.01
C GLN A 102 -3.45 -11.41 0.16
N GLN A 103 -3.10 -11.97 1.32
CA GLN A 103 -3.24 -13.39 1.61
C GLN A 103 -4.67 -13.76 2.01
N ILE A 104 -5.52 -12.76 2.25
CA ILE A 104 -6.95 -12.92 2.55
C ILE A 104 -7.79 -12.42 1.39
N ILE A 105 -7.41 -11.28 0.79
CA ILE A 105 -8.12 -10.65 -0.32
C ILE A 105 -7.28 -10.84 -1.61
N PRO A 106 -7.48 -11.89 -2.39
CA PRO A 106 -6.58 -12.29 -3.47
C PRO A 106 -6.56 -11.32 -4.65
N ASN A 107 -7.59 -10.50 -4.83
CA ASN A 107 -7.64 -9.51 -5.92
C ASN A 107 -6.98 -8.17 -5.56
N PHE A 108 -6.54 -8.02 -4.30
CA PHE A 108 -5.74 -6.92 -3.81
C PHE A 108 -4.26 -7.33 -3.72
N ARG A 109 -3.37 -6.62 -4.39
CA ARG A 109 -1.93 -6.92 -4.44
C ARG A 109 -1.10 -5.68 -4.17
N PRO A 110 -0.68 -5.47 -2.93
CA PRO A 110 0.30 -4.45 -2.62
C PRO A 110 1.69 -4.90 -3.10
N ASN A 111 2.34 -4.06 -3.88
CA ASN A 111 3.75 -4.22 -4.19
C ASN A 111 4.54 -3.29 -3.27
N ILE A 112 5.05 -3.84 -2.18
CA ILE A 112 5.77 -3.11 -1.13
C ILE A 112 7.22 -3.57 -1.16
N ALA A 113 8.02 -3.00 -2.06
CA ALA A 113 9.44 -3.28 -2.20
C ALA A 113 10.30 -2.31 -1.37
N GLN A 114 9.91 -1.06 -1.32
CA GLN A 114 10.54 0.00 -0.52
C GLN A 114 9.53 1.13 -0.30
N PRO A 115 9.72 2.01 0.71
CA PRO A 115 8.74 3.05 1.06
C PRO A 115 8.31 3.93 -0.10
N ARG A 116 9.25 4.44 -0.88
CA ARG A 116 9.02 5.37 -1.99
C ARG A 116 8.28 4.72 -3.17
N GLN A 117 8.48 3.43 -3.40
CA GLN A 117 7.89 2.68 -4.52
C GLN A 117 6.77 1.74 -4.10
N SER A 118 6.33 1.81 -2.85
CA SER A 118 5.19 1.03 -2.37
C SER A 118 3.92 1.39 -3.11
N ARG A 119 3.17 0.39 -3.54
CA ARG A 119 1.98 0.57 -4.37
C ARG A 119 1.00 -0.56 -4.18
N GLN A 120 -0.24 -0.31 -4.54
CA GLN A 120 -1.29 -1.30 -4.51
C GLN A 120 -1.89 -1.50 -5.90
N ALA A 121 -2.36 -2.72 -6.16
CA ALA A 121 -3.10 -3.07 -7.35
C ALA A 121 -4.39 -3.79 -6.97
N ILE A 122 -5.46 -3.46 -7.67
CA ILE A 122 -6.75 -4.16 -7.60
C ILE A 122 -7.02 -4.70 -9.01
N ARG A 123 -7.43 -5.97 -9.11
CA ARG A 123 -7.65 -6.63 -10.40
C ARG A 123 -6.43 -6.61 -11.33
N GLY A 124 -5.23 -6.47 -10.73
CA GLY A 124 -3.95 -6.44 -11.45
C GLY A 124 -3.52 -5.08 -12.00
N VAL A 125 -4.29 -4.01 -11.80
CA VAL A 125 -3.93 -2.64 -12.15
C VAL A 125 -3.98 -1.73 -10.93
N GLY A 126 -3.30 -0.61 -11.02
CA GLY A 126 -3.16 0.37 -9.93
C GLY A 126 -1.84 1.09 -9.98
N ILE A 127 -0.86 0.50 -10.61
CA ILE A 127 0.51 0.95 -10.57
C ILE A 127 1.10 0.96 -11.96
N ALA A 128 1.50 2.11 -12.39
CA ALA A 128 2.58 2.18 -13.35
C ALA A 128 3.90 1.93 -12.59
N ALA A 129 4.42 0.71 -12.67
CA ALA A 129 5.74 0.42 -12.13
C ALA A 129 6.80 1.13 -12.96
N GLY A 130 7.68 1.88 -12.34
CA GLY A 130 8.80 2.58 -12.96
C GLY A 130 9.48 3.50 -11.97
N SER A 131 10.64 4.00 -12.33
CA SER A 131 11.42 4.98 -11.56
C SER A 131 10.70 6.30 -11.29
N ALA A 132 9.58 6.54 -11.94
CA ALA A 132 8.75 7.74 -11.83
C ALA A 132 7.72 7.65 -10.69
N GLY A 133 8.12 7.26 -9.48
CA GLY A 133 7.21 7.21 -8.32
C GLY A 133 6.54 8.53 -8.02
N THR A 134 7.29 9.61 -8.10
CA THR A 134 6.83 10.97 -7.85
C THR A 134 6.03 11.49 -9.04
N GLY A 135 4.84 12.01 -8.78
CA GLY A 135 3.97 12.54 -9.83
C GLY A 135 3.19 11.49 -10.65
N SER A 136 3.22 10.20 -10.27
CA SER A 136 2.46 9.13 -10.91
C SER A 136 1.18 8.84 -10.13
N PRO A 137 -0.01 9.20 -10.66
CA PRO A 137 -1.27 8.89 -9.99
C PRO A 137 -1.56 7.38 -10.00
N SER A 138 -2.33 6.92 -9.04
CA SER A 138 -2.75 5.51 -8.94
C SER A 138 -4.16 5.31 -9.51
N ASP A 139 -4.44 4.11 -10.05
CA ASP A 139 -5.80 3.67 -10.40
C ASP A 139 -6.61 3.25 -9.17
N THR A 140 -5.91 2.99 -8.08
CA THR A 140 -6.48 2.56 -6.81
C THR A 140 -6.41 3.66 -5.76
N GLY A 141 -7.46 3.79 -4.95
CA GLY A 141 -7.49 4.67 -3.79
C GLY A 141 -6.85 4.03 -2.55
N TYR A 142 -6.24 4.87 -1.74
CA TYR A 142 -5.82 4.52 -0.39
C TYR A 142 -6.40 5.55 0.58
N MET A 143 -7.24 5.08 1.48
CA MET A 143 -7.89 5.93 2.46
C MET A 143 -7.58 5.46 3.88
N VAL A 144 -7.40 6.40 4.78
CA VAL A 144 -7.33 6.16 6.23
C VAL A 144 -8.26 7.15 6.91
N ASP A 145 -9.23 6.63 7.68
CA ASP A 145 -10.20 7.45 8.40
C ASP A 145 -10.81 8.54 7.50
N ASN A 146 -11.39 8.14 6.37
CA ASN A 146 -12.04 8.99 5.36
C ASN A 146 -11.12 9.99 4.63
N VAL A 147 -9.83 9.98 4.85
CA VAL A 147 -8.85 10.82 4.16
C VAL A 147 -8.17 10.06 3.04
N SER A 148 -8.23 10.57 1.80
CA SER A 148 -7.50 10.03 0.66
C SER A 148 -6.04 10.48 0.68
N TRP A 149 -5.11 9.53 0.69
CA TRP A 149 -3.67 9.76 0.64
C TRP A 149 -3.14 9.36 -0.74
N LEU A 150 -2.65 10.33 -1.53
CA LEU A 150 -2.36 10.13 -2.95
C LEU A 150 -1.03 9.43 -3.19
N PHE A 151 0.00 9.75 -2.40
CA PHE A 151 1.32 9.16 -2.57
C PHE A 151 1.40 7.77 -1.95
N ALA A 152 1.99 6.84 -2.69
CA ALA A 152 2.07 5.44 -2.28
C ALA A 152 2.82 5.18 -0.97
N GLY A 153 3.79 6.02 -0.63
CA GLY A 153 4.60 5.87 0.60
C GLY A 153 3.80 6.00 1.90
N TRP A 154 2.62 6.62 1.88
CA TRP A 154 1.74 6.68 3.06
C TRP A 154 1.32 5.29 3.57
N GLN A 155 1.39 4.26 2.71
CA GLN A 155 1.03 2.87 3.02
C GLN A 155 2.10 2.10 3.81
N TRP A 156 3.24 2.73 4.10
CA TRP A 156 4.42 2.04 4.66
C TRP A 156 4.28 1.67 6.14
N GLY A 157 3.42 2.34 6.89
CA GLY A 157 3.19 2.08 8.32
C GLY A 157 2.66 0.68 8.63
N ASN A 158 2.82 0.23 9.86
CA ASN A 158 2.18 -0.99 10.36
C ASN A 158 0.69 -0.77 10.58
N LEU A 159 -0.09 -1.81 10.34
CA LEU A 159 -1.51 -1.87 10.64
C LEU A 159 -1.69 -2.22 12.12
N VAL A 160 -1.87 -1.21 12.96
CA VAL A 160 -2.03 -1.36 14.40
C VAL A 160 -3.29 -0.65 14.85
N ASP A 161 -4.10 -1.31 15.69
CA ASP A 161 -5.26 -0.71 16.34
C ASP A 161 -6.25 -0.11 15.35
N PHE A 162 -6.71 -0.91 14.42
CA PHE A 162 -7.73 -0.56 13.44
C PHE A 162 -9.02 -1.39 13.66
N SER A 163 -10.16 -0.85 13.24
CA SER A 163 -11.46 -1.52 13.31
C SER A 163 -11.73 -2.38 12.09
N SER A 164 -11.37 -1.87 10.89
CA SER A 164 -11.56 -2.58 9.63
C SER A 164 -10.55 -2.17 8.57
N ILE A 165 -10.37 -3.08 7.61
CA ILE A 165 -9.78 -2.82 6.29
C ILE A 165 -10.82 -3.24 5.27
N GLU A 166 -11.29 -2.31 4.47
CA GLU A 166 -12.36 -2.49 3.50
C GLU A 166 -11.80 -2.37 2.08
N LEU A 167 -12.08 -3.34 1.24
CA LEU A 167 -11.84 -3.26 -0.19
C LEU A 167 -13.17 -2.95 -0.89
N ILE A 168 -13.24 -1.82 -1.57
CA ILE A 168 -14.38 -1.42 -2.38
C ILE A 168 -13.97 -1.51 -3.85
N LEU A 169 -14.68 -2.29 -4.65
CA LEU A 169 -14.37 -2.54 -6.05
C LEU A 169 -15.13 -1.58 -6.98
N GLY A 170 -14.55 -1.36 -8.17
CA GLY A 170 -15.09 -0.42 -9.16
C GLY A 170 -14.79 1.06 -8.84
N PRO A 171 -15.17 2.01 -9.72
CA PRO A 171 -14.93 3.44 -9.53
C PRO A 171 -15.64 4.00 -8.29
N THR A 172 -14.92 4.78 -7.45
CA THR A 172 -15.43 5.28 -6.16
C THR A 172 -15.60 6.80 -6.08
N GLY A 173 -15.46 7.52 -7.18
CA GLY A 173 -15.40 8.99 -7.20
C GLY A 173 -16.63 9.74 -6.64
N THR A 174 -17.81 9.12 -6.56
CA THR A 174 -19.05 9.79 -6.10
C THR A 174 -19.33 9.59 -4.61
N ALA A 175 -18.51 8.78 -3.92
CA ALA A 175 -18.70 8.48 -2.50
C ALA A 175 -17.97 9.48 -1.57
N GLY A 176 -17.05 10.29 -2.09
CA GLY A 176 -16.18 11.20 -1.36
C GLY A 176 -14.70 10.94 -1.66
N GLY A 177 -13.82 11.78 -1.13
CA GLY A 177 -12.39 11.67 -1.32
C GLY A 177 -11.93 11.86 -2.77
N HIS A 178 -10.81 11.22 -3.14
CA HIS A 178 -10.28 11.24 -4.49
C HIS A 178 -10.92 10.13 -5.36
N ASN A 179 -11.16 10.39 -6.66
CA ASN A 179 -11.73 9.40 -7.57
C ASN A 179 -10.71 8.31 -7.95
N THR A 180 -11.20 7.12 -8.26
CA THR A 180 -10.41 5.94 -8.66
C THR A 180 -11.02 5.20 -9.83
N ASN A 181 -10.20 4.43 -10.55
CA ASN A 181 -10.63 3.66 -11.72
C ASN A 181 -11.11 2.24 -11.39
N VAL A 182 -10.49 1.58 -10.42
CA VAL A 182 -10.70 0.13 -10.20
C VAL A 182 -11.10 -0.23 -8.77
N GLY A 183 -10.98 0.70 -7.84
CA GLY A 183 -11.39 0.51 -6.45
C GLY A 183 -10.52 1.22 -5.43
N THR A 184 -10.91 1.09 -4.18
CA THR A 184 -10.26 1.76 -3.04
C THR A 184 -10.08 0.77 -1.89
N ILE A 185 -8.91 0.81 -1.23
CA ILE A 185 -8.72 0.22 0.08
C ILE A 185 -8.88 1.32 1.15
N SER A 186 -9.77 1.06 2.08
CA SER A 186 -10.09 1.97 3.19
C SER A 186 -9.73 1.32 4.52
N ILE A 187 -8.97 2.00 5.34
CA ILE A 187 -8.59 1.56 6.68
C ILE A 187 -9.28 2.48 7.67
N ARG A 188 -9.99 1.88 8.62
CA ARG A 188 -10.60 2.60 9.73
C ARG A 188 -9.87 2.26 11.01
N THR A 189 -9.40 3.26 11.73
CA THR A 189 -8.75 3.07 13.02
C THR A 189 -9.80 2.97 14.13
N GLN A 190 -9.46 2.28 15.22
CA GLN A 190 -10.35 2.17 16.39
C GLN A 190 -10.67 3.54 16.98
N LEU A 191 -11.93 3.75 17.35
CA LEU A 191 -12.39 4.99 17.97
C LEU A 191 -11.90 5.09 19.43
N PRO A 192 -11.72 6.32 19.96
CA PRO A 192 -11.62 6.55 21.38
C PRO A 192 -12.86 6.03 22.13
N SER A 193 -12.64 5.34 23.25
CA SER A 193 -13.70 4.80 24.12
C SER A 193 -13.87 5.66 25.37
N PHE A 194 -15.12 5.80 25.85
CA PHE A 194 -15.40 6.37 27.14
C PHE A 194 -15.22 5.37 28.29
N VAL A 195 -14.96 4.09 27.97
CA VAL A 195 -14.58 3.08 28.96
C VAL A 195 -13.05 3.03 29.01
N PRO A 196 -12.44 3.25 30.19
CA PRO A 196 -10.99 3.15 30.32
C PRO A 196 -10.51 1.75 29.97
N SER A 197 -9.45 1.67 29.17
CA SER A 197 -8.78 0.41 28.83
C SER A 197 -7.31 0.66 28.47
N ALA A 198 -6.46 -0.29 28.84
CA ALA A 198 -5.06 -0.32 28.43
C ALA A 198 -4.72 -1.72 27.94
N THR A 199 -4.25 -1.83 26.70
CA THR A 199 -3.85 -3.09 26.07
C THR A 199 -2.38 -3.06 25.74
N ALA A 200 -1.66 -4.13 26.12
CA ALA A 200 -0.29 -4.39 25.73
C ALA A 200 -0.24 -5.71 24.94
N GLU A 201 0.39 -5.69 23.79
CA GLU A 201 0.63 -6.86 22.97
C GLU A 201 2.12 -6.97 22.65
N THR A 202 2.74 -8.08 23.07
CA THR A 202 4.13 -8.41 22.80
C THR A 202 4.21 -9.61 21.88
N THR A 203 4.93 -9.49 20.78
CA THR A 203 5.22 -10.58 19.85
C THR A 203 6.72 -10.83 19.80
N VAL A 204 7.11 -12.09 19.89
CA VAL A 204 8.49 -12.55 19.67
C VAL A 204 8.52 -13.62 18.58
N GLY A 205 9.50 -13.55 17.70
CA GLY A 205 9.63 -14.48 16.58
C GLY A 205 11.06 -14.79 16.20
N ASN A 206 11.24 -15.68 15.22
CA ASN A 206 12.53 -15.93 14.62
C ASN A 206 13.07 -14.67 13.92
N TYR A 207 14.36 -14.66 13.57
CA TYR A 207 15.11 -13.48 13.08
C TYR A 207 15.14 -12.33 14.11
N ASN A 208 15.21 -12.65 15.41
CA ASN A 208 15.22 -11.66 16.51
C ASN A 208 14.04 -10.67 16.42
N HIS A 209 12.91 -11.12 15.90
CA HIS A 209 11.75 -10.26 15.67
C HIS A 209 11.00 -10.02 16.97
N ILE A 210 10.82 -8.76 17.32
CA ILE A 210 10.07 -8.29 18.48
C ILE A 210 9.12 -7.17 18.02
N ILE A 211 7.84 -7.31 18.39
CA ILE A 211 6.83 -6.26 18.17
C ILE A 211 6.17 -5.97 19.51
N GLU A 212 6.07 -4.68 19.82
CA GLU A 212 5.35 -4.17 20.98
C GLU A 212 4.26 -3.21 20.51
N ASN A 213 3.02 -3.46 20.90
CA ASN A 213 1.88 -2.58 20.68
C ASN A 213 1.29 -2.20 22.03
N LEU A 214 1.11 -0.90 22.27
CA LEU A 214 0.50 -0.35 23.47
C LEU A 214 -0.67 0.54 23.04
N VAL A 215 -1.83 0.31 23.65
CA VAL A 215 -3.04 1.09 23.39
C VAL A 215 -3.65 1.53 24.70
N PHE A 216 -3.96 2.83 24.81
CA PHE A 216 -4.63 3.40 25.96
C PHE A 216 -5.85 4.18 25.48
N THR A 217 -6.99 4.01 26.11
CA THR A 217 -8.20 4.77 25.82
C THR A 217 -8.99 5.04 27.08
N GLY A 218 -9.79 6.09 27.09
CA GLY A 218 -10.63 6.44 28.20
C GLY A 218 -11.24 7.83 28.08
N PRO A 219 -12.12 8.25 28.98
CA PRO A 219 -12.64 9.60 29.02
C PRO A 219 -11.59 10.58 29.55
N LEU A 220 -11.54 11.77 28.95
CA LEU A 220 -10.95 12.99 29.55
C LEU A 220 -12.04 13.82 30.23
N ILE A 221 -13.25 13.79 29.68
CA ILE A 221 -14.48 14.35 30.23
C ILE A 221 -15.55 13.31 30.00
N ASP A 222 -16.19 12.83 31.07
CA ASP A 222 -17.20 11.78 31.01
C ASP A 222 -18.27 12.11 29.97
N ASP A 223 -18.57 11.15 29.09
CA ASP A 223 -19.57 11.20 28.02
C ASP A 223 -19.41 12.34 27.00
N ARG A 224 -18.30 13.12 27.06
CA ARG A 224 -18.10 14.27 26.18
C ARG A 224 -16.78 14.29 25.43
N LEU A 225 -15.69 13.84 26.05
CA LEU A 225 -14.37 13.85 25.44
C LEU A 225 -13.61 12.60 25.82
N ALA A 226 -13.32 11.77 24.84
CA ALA A 226 -12.50 10.58 24.98
C ALA A 226 -11.18 10.70 24.25
N TYR A 227 -10.16 10.00 24.71
CA TYR A 227 -8.87 9.88 24.05
C TYR A 227 -8.56 8.44 23.70
N ARG A 228 -7.73 8.25 22.67
CA ARG A 228 -7.06 6.99 22.37
C ARG A 228 -5.64 7.26 21.94
N VAL A 229 -4.69 6.53 22.54
CA VAL A 229 -3.26 6.62 22.23
C VAL A 229 -2.77 5.23 21.88
N THR A 230 -2.16 5.11 20.71
CA THR A 230 -1.57 3.88 20.21
C THR A 230 -0.09 4.13 19.94
N PHE A 231 0.75 3.24 20.45
CA PHE A 231 2.19 3.23 20.21
C PHE A 231 2.62 1.85 19.77
N TYR A 232 3.53 1.77 18.79
CA TYR A 232 4.13 0.50 18.39
C TYR A 232 5.62 0.61 18.09
N VAL A 233 6.31 -0.51 18.31
CA VAL A 233 7.70 -0.75 17.87
C VAL A 233 7.73 -2.10 17.18
N ASP A 234 8.39 -2.19 16.04
CA ASP A 234 8.58 -3.42 15.25
C ASP A 234 10.05 -3.51 14.87
N LYS A 235 10.78 -4.45 15.47
CA LYS A 235 12.22 -4.66 15.25
C LYS A 235 12.51 -6.13 14.98
N GLY A 236 13.38 -6.39 13.98
CA GLY A 236 13.83 -7.72 13.66
C GLY A 236 14.94 -7.72 12.63
N ASP A 237 15.74 -8.76 12.60
CA ASP A 237 16.77 -8.95 11.58
C ASP A 237 16.13 -9.32 10.24
N GLY A 238 16.74 -8.90 9.15
CA GLY A 238 16.35 -9.33 7.82
C GLY A 238 16.73 -10.80 7.56
N TRP A 239 16.02 -11.43 6.67
CA TRP A 239 16.21 -12.84 6.37
C TRP A 239 17.18 -13.13 5.22
N ILE A 240 17.57 -12.10 4.45
CA ILE A 240 18.59 -12.20 3.40
C ILE A 240 19.88 -11.60 3.93
N ARG A 241 20.91 -12.45 4.05
CA ARG A 241 22.20 -12.00 4.56
C ARG A 241 23.17 -11.70 3.43
N ASP A 242 23.64 -10.47 3.39
CA ASP A 242 24.71 -10.05 2.48
C ASP A 242 26.05 -10.65 2.89
N GLN A 243 26.75 -11.29 1.94
CA GLN A 243 28.01 -12.00 2.20
C GLN A 243 29.21 -11.05 2.26
N GLY A 244 29.09 -9.85 1.70
CA GLY A 244 30.16 -8.85 1.71
C GLY A 244 30.21 -8.04 2.98
N THR A 245 29.07 -7.51 3.38
CA THR A 245 28.92 -6.61 4.55
C THR A 245 28.52 -7.33 5.84
N GLY A 246 27.92 -8.54 5.70
CA GLY A 246 27.32 -9.27 6.82
C GLY A 246 26.00 -8.69 7.35
N THR A 247 25.52 -7.60 6.78
CA THR A 247 24.22 -6.99 7.10
C THR A 247 23.07 -7.82 6.51
N THR A 248 21.85 -7.61 7.00
CA THR A 248 20.67 -8.29 6.50
C THR A 248 19.75 -7.34 5.78
N TYR A 249 19.11 -7.79 4.70
CA TYR A 249 18.06 -7.10 3.98
C TYR A 249 16.68 -7.55 4.43
N LEU A 250 15.69 -6.68 4.20
CA LEU A 250 14.30 -6.90 4.58
C LEU A 250 14.17 -7.10 6.10
N ASP A 251 14.92 -6.29 6.83
CA ASP A 251 14.84 -6.16 8.28
C ASP A 251 13.62 -5.33 8.68
N ASN A 252 13.31 -5.33 9.95
CA ASN A 252 12.26 -4.50 10.53
C ASN A 252 12.89 -3.53 11.52
N ASN A 253 12.66 -2.25 11.32
CA ASN A 253 13.06 -1.21 12.26
C ASN A 253 12.08 -0.05 12.15
N ARG A 254 10.90 -0.20 12.78
CA ARG A 254 9.78 0.72 12.70
C ARG A 254 9.31 1.14 14.08
N LEU A 255 8.79 2.33 14.15
CA LEU A 255 8.03 2.81 15.28
C LEU A 255 6.90 3.70 14.81
N GLY A 256 5.81 3.74 15.57
CA GLY A 256 4.69 4.62 15.28
C GLY A 256 3.95 5.06 16.52
N PHE A 257 3.29 6.17 16.36
CA PHE A 257 2.43 6.79 17.38
C PHE A 257 1.16 7.31 16.72
N ARG A 258 0.01 7.05 17.37
CA ARG A 258 -1.27 7.67 17.02
C ARG A 258 -1.91 8.23 18.26
N GLY A 259 -2.25 9.51 18.23
CA GLY A 259 -3.06 10.17 19.26
C GLY A 259 -4.40 10.58 18.67
N GLN A 260 -5.49 10.29 19.38
CA GLN A 260 -6.83 10.63 18.95
C GLN A 260 -7.60 11.30 20.08
N LEU A 261 -8.45 12.26 19.72
CA LEU A 261 -9.47 12.87 20.57
C LEU A 261 -10.82 12.72 19.89
N LEU A 262 -11.83 12.32 20.63
CA LEU A 262 -13.22 12.25 20.19
C LEU A 262 -14.09 13.11 21.11
N GLY A 263 -14.58 14.21 20.58
CA GLY A 263 -15.59 15.05 21.22
C GLY A 263 -16.99 14.63 20.80
N VAL A 264 -17.90 14.51 21.76
CA VAL A 264 -19.32 14.20 21.54
C VAL A 264 -20.16 15.27 22.21
N GLY A 265 -21.06 15.87 21.46
CA GLY A 265 -21.99 16.87 21.93
C GLY A 265 -23.39 16.67 21.37
N ASP A 266 -24.31 17.57 21.67
CA ASP A 266 -25.68 17.49 21.18
C ASP A 266 -25.73 17.62 19.66
N GLY A 267 -25.93 16.49 18.97
CA GLY A 267 -25.97 16.41 17.50
C GLY A 267 -24.62 16.67 16.82
N MET A 268 -23.50 16.52 17.51
CA MET A 268 -22.17 16.77 16.95
C MET A 268 -21.16 15.74 17.47
N THR A 269 -20.31 15.24 16.55
CA THR A 269 -19.10 14.51 16.88
C THR A 269 -17.91 15.13 16.18
N ASP A 270 -16.77 15.21 16.86
CA ASP A 270 -15.54 15.79 16.33
C ASP A 270 -14.37 14.89 16.69
N ARG A 271 -13.68 14.35 15.67
CA ARG A 271 -12.56 13.43 15.83
C ARG A 271 -11.28 14.04 15.27
N LEU A 272 -10.32 14.27 16.14
CA LEU A 272 -8.98 14.71 15.78
C LEU A 272 -8.01 13.54 15.86
N ILE A 273 -7.20 13.32 14.82
CA ILE A 273 -6.23 12.23 14.73
C ILE A 273 -4.87 12.78 14.33
N PHE A 274 -3.86 12.48 15.10
CA PHE A 274 -2.45 12.70 14.74
C PHE A 274 -1.75 11.34 14.62
N ASN A 275 -1.02 11.11 13.50
CA ASN A 275 -0.17 9.94 13.34
C ASN A 275 1.27 10.37 13.05
N PHE A 276 2.20 9.61 13.61
CA PHE A 276 3.61 9.62 13.29
C PHE A 276 4.07 8.19 13.03
N ASN A 277 4.79 7.96 11.92
CA ASN A 277 5.47 6.70 11.65
C ASN A 277 6.89 7.00 11.20
N ALA A 278 7.83 6.19 11.66
CA ALA A 278 9.21 6.22 11.24
C ALA A 278 9.73 4.81 10.97
N SER A 279 10.55 4.66 9.96
CA SER A 279 11.31 3.44 9.71
C SER A 279 12.74 3.77 9.28
N ASN A 280 13.64 2.81 9.44
CA ASN A 280 15.03 2.91 8.97
C ASN A 280 15.54 1.50 8.66
N GLU A 281 15.11 0.96 7.51
CA GLU A 281 15.25 -0.43 7.10
C GLU A 281 16.21 -0.56 5.91
N HIS A 282 16.66 -1.80 5.64
CA HIS A 282 17.42 -2.16 4.46
C HIS A 282 16.49 -2.83 3.45
N ASP A 283 15.54 -2.08 2.90
CA ASP A 283 14.53 -2.60 2.00
C ASP A 283 14.95 -2.58 0.55
N ASP A 284 15.87 -1.71 0.17
CA ASP A 284 16.38 -1.61 -1.18
C ASP A 284 17.32 -2.79 -1.50
N TYR A 285 16.73 -4.00 -1.42
CA TYR A 285 17.31 -5.17 -2.04
C TYR A 285 17.15 -5.02 -3.55
N LEU A 286 17.99 -4.21 -4.13
CA LEU A 286 18.16 -4.24 -5.57
C LEU A 286 18.70 -5.62 -5.94
N LEU A 287 17.89 -6.28 -6.66
CA LEU A 287 18.09 -7.48 -7.44
C LEU A 287 19.51 -7.53 -7.93
N GLY A 288 20.38 -8.08 -7.11
CA GLY A 288 21.76 -8.30 -7.52
C GLY A 288 21.74 -9.00 -8.87
N THR A 289 22.65 -8.66 -9.73
CA THR A 289 22.87 -9.40 -10.96
C THR A 289 23.13 -10.85 -10.61
N VAL A 290 22.12 -11.69 -10.72
CA VAL A 290 22.09 -13.03 -10.14
C VAL A 290 22.63 -14.07 -11.06
N GLY A 291 22.96 -13.74 -12.29
CA GLY A 291 23.43 -14.72 -13.22
C GLY A 291 24.08 -14.14 -14.46
N ASP A 292 24.97 -14.95 -15.00
CA ASP A 292 25.30 -14.87 -16.42
C ASP A 292 24.04 -15.12 -17.21
N THR A 293 23.69 -14.17 -18.02
CA THR A 293 22.39 -14.24 -18.61
C THR A 293 22.29 -15.23 -19.74
N SER A 294 21.15 -15.86 -19.80
CA SER A 294 20.66 -16.53 -20.99
C SER A 294 20.04 -15.56 -22.01
N LEU A 295 20.31 -14.25 -21.93
CA LEU A 295 19.77 -13.27 -22.85
C LEU A 295 20.09 -13.66 -24.30
N ILE A 296 19.07 -13.68 -25.13
CA ILE A 296 19.16 -13.91 -26.56
C ILE A 296 18.70 -12.63 -27.25
N TYR A 297 19.50 -12.12 -28.19
CA TYR A 297 19.12 -10.98 -28.97
C TYR A 297 18.00 -11.31 -29.96
N ALA A 298 17.31 -10.31 -30.47
CA ALA A 298 16.21 -10.47 -31.42
C ALA A 298 16.61 -11.24 -32.69
N ASN A 299 17.87 -11.14 -33.10
CA ASN A 299 18.42 -11.89 -34.24
C ASN A 299 18.80 -13.34 -33.90
N GLY A 300 18.50 -13.82 -32.68
CA GLY A 300 18.82 -15.17 -32.23
C GLY A 300 20.24 -15.35 -31.70
N THR A 301 21.07 -14.33 -31.71
CA THR A 301 22.42 -14.42 -31.16
C THR A 301 22.46 -14.13 -29.66
N ARG A 302 23.59 -14.52 -29.02
CA ARG A 302 23.88 -14.19 -27.61
C ARG A 302 24.83 -13.02 -27.53
N PRO A 303 24.88 -12.26 -26.43
CA PRO A 303 25.91 -11.27 -26.17
C PRO A 303 27.31 -11.87 -26.33
N THR A 304 28.24 -11.05 -26.80
CA THR A 304 29.65 -11.46 -26.95
C THR A 304 30.34 -11.65 -25.61
N ALA A 305 29.87 -10.97 -24.57
CA ALA A 305 30.36 -11.14 -23.20
C ALA A 305 29.21 -10.90 -22.21
N THR A 306 29.14 -11.75 -21.19
CA THR A 306 28.19 -11.61 -20.08
C THR A 306 28.73 -10.61 -19.06
N PHE A 307 27.89 -10.24 -18.08
CA PHE A 307 28.33 -9.39 -16.97
C PHE A 307 29.54 -10.00 -16.24
N PHE A 308 29.52 -11.29 -15.95
CA PHE A 308 30.63 -11.96 -15.26
C PHE A 308 31.89 -12.06 -16.10
N GLN A 309 31.76 -12.27 -17.41
CA GLN A 309 32.88 -12.22 -18.33
C GLN A 309 33.49 -10.82 -18.41
N ASN A 310 32.65 -9.79 -18.42
CA ASN A 310 33.09 -8.40 -18.37
C ASN A 310 33.79 -8.08 -17.03
N MET A 311 33.29 -8.57 -15.90
CA MET A 311 33.99 -8.44 -14.62
C MET A 311 35.39 -9.02 -14.69
N GLN A 312 35.52 -10.24 -15.23
CA GLN A 312 36.83 -10.89 -15.35
C GLN A 312 37.79 -10.15 -16.31
N THR A 313 37.29 -9.74 -17.48
CA THR A 313 38.14 -9.16 -18.51
C THR A 313 38.47 -7.69 -18.25
N LYS A 314 37.55 -6.91 -17.69
CA LYS A 314 37.76 -5.47 -17.47
C LYS A 314 38.31 -5.15 -16.09
N LEU A 315 37.94 -5.92 -15.08
CA LEU A 315 38.25 -5.66 -13.68
C LEU A 315 39.18 -6.72 -13.05
N GLY A 316 39.38 -7.86 -13.71
CA GLY A 316 40.11 -9.01 -13.11
C GLY A 316 39.36 -9.65 -11.94
N LYS A 317 38.06 -9.41 -11.82
CA LYS A 317 37.23 -9.89 -10.70
C LYS A 317 36.35 -11.06 -11.13
N GLN A 318 36.11 -12.00 -10.23
CA GLN A 318 35.24 -13.16 -10.45
C GLN A 318 33.89 -12.97 -9.73
N ALA A 319 32.84 -13.55 -10.28
CA ALA A 319 31.56 -13.64 -9.62
C ALA A 319 31.68 -14.46 -8.32
N LEU A 320 31.10 -13.93 -7.23
CA LEU A 320 31.19 -14.53 -5.90
C LEU A 320 29.98 -15.38 -5.56
N THR A 321 28.83 -15.03 -6.10
CA THR A 321 27.59 -15.73 -5.85
C THR A 321 26.61 -15.58 -7.02
N THR A 322 25.80 -16.60 -7.25
CA THR A 322 24.63 -16.56 -8.13
C THR A 322 23.32 -16.75 -7.34
N ASN A 323 23.42 -16.87 -6.02
CA ASN A 323 22.25 -17.04 -5.15
C ASN A 323 21.63 -15.69 -4.81
N PRO A 324 20.38 -15.40 -5.21
CA PRO A 324 19.70 -14.15 -4.90
C PRO A 324 19.43 -13.95 -3.40
N TYR A 325 19.41 -15.03 -2.64
CA TYR A 325 19.22 -15.01 -1.19
C TYR A 325 20.54 -14.95 -0.38
N ALA A 326 21.66 -14.86 -1.05
CA ALA A 326 22.98 -14.67 -0.46
C ALA A 326 23.80 -13.71 -1.33
N PRO A 327 23.35 -12.45 -1.49
CA PRO A 327 23.99 -11.46 -2.33
C PRO A 327 25.36 -11.05 -1.78
N TYR A 328 26.13 -10.34 -2.59
CA TYR A 328 27.39 -9.74 -2.19
C TYR A 328 27.40 -8.26 -2.61
N ALA A 329 27.37 -7.37 -1.64
CA ALA A 329 27.53 -5.94 -1.86
C ALA A 329 28.79 -5.42 -1.16
N THR A 330 29.32 -4.30 -1.63
CA THR A 330 30.47 -3.64 -0.99
C THR A 330 30.01 -2.63 0.06
N ARG A 331 28.79 -2.13 -0.06
CA ARG A 331 28.17 -1.20 0.87
C ARG A 331 26.66 -1.35 0.81
N MET A 332 26.00 -1.28 1.96
CA MET A 332 24.56 -1.25 2.07
C MET A 332 24.05 0.13 2.44
N GLY A 333 22.95 0.54 1.80
CA GLY A 333 22.16 1.69 2.17
C GLY A 333 21.05 1.37 3.16
N ARG A 334 20.35 2.40 3.59
CA ARG A 334 19.14 2.34 4.41
C ARG A 334 18.07 3.22 3.80
N ASP A 335 16.83 2.91 4.08
CA ASP A 335 15.66 3.62 3.59
C ASP A 335 14.91 4.33 4.74
N PRO A 336 15.49 5.41 5.31
CA PRO A 336 14.80 6.15 6.37
C PRO A 336 13.51 6.77 5.84
N THR A 337 12.45 6.57 6.60
CA THR A 337 11.13 7.11 6.27
C THR A 337 10.52 7.76 7.49
N HIS A 338 9.96 8.95 7.32
CA HIS A 338 9.22 9.66 8.35
C HIS A 338 7.92 10.18 7.75
N THR A 339 6.81 9.89 8.40
CA THR A 339 5.50 10.43 8.00
C THR A 339 4.79 11.03 9.20
N TYR A 340 4.18 12.19 8.98
CA TYR A 340 3.37 12.92 9.96
C TYR A 340 2.04 13.23 9.29
N THR A 341 0.93 12.86 9.92
CA THR A 341 -0.41 13.22 9.43
C THR A 341 -1.26 13.77 10.56
N LEU A 342 -2.08 14.75 10.23
CA LEU A 342 -3.09 15.32 11.10
C LEU A 342 -4.40 15.37 10.32
N SER A 343 -5.47 14.82 10.89
CA SER A 343 -6.80 14.89 10.30
C SER A 343 -7.84 15.21 11.36
N ASN A 344 -8.88 15.85 10.93
CA ASN A 344 -10.04 16.17 11.74
C ASN A 344 -11.32 15.86 10.94
N GLU A 345 -12.25 15.15 11.55
CA GLU A 345 -13.57 14.86 11.02
C GLU A 345 -14.63 15.37 11.99
N LEU A 346 -15.37 16.38 11.54
CA LEU A 346 -16.52 16.94 12.24
C LEU A 346 -17.81 16.47 11.57
N ASN A 347 -18.70 15.82 12.31
CA ASN A 347 -20.05 15.50 11.90
C ASN A 347 -21.03 16.30 12.73
N TRP A 348 -21.89 17.07 12.07
CA TRP A 348 -22.86 17.95 12.71
C TRP A 348 -24.26 17.74 12.14
N GLN A 349 -25.22 17.41 13.01
CA GLN A 349 -26.62 17.26 12.64
C GLN A 349 -27.27 18.64 12.43
N ILE A 350 -27.69 18.93 11.20
CA ILE A 350 -28.36 20.14 10.78
C ILE A 350 -29.80 19.80 10.38
N GLY A 351 -30.71 19.86 11.31
CA GLY A 351 -32.06 19.37 11.12
C GLY A 351 -32.06 17.82 11.04
N GLN A 352 -32.51 17.29 9.92
CA GLN A 352 -32.47 15.85 9.67
C GLN A 352 -31.17 15.42 8.92
N ASN A 353 -30.42 16.38 8.39
CA ASN A 353 -29.24 16.10 7.56
C ASN A 353 -27.96 16.14 8.41
N THR A 354 -26.93 15.45 7.95
CA THR A 354 -25.59 15.48 8.55
C THR A 354 -24.64 16.29 7.67
N LEU A 355 -24.05 17.34 8.24
CA LEU A 355 -22.90 18.02 7.65
C LEU A 355 -21.62 17.36 8.14
N THR A 356 -20.82 16.85 7.21
CA THR A 356 -19.49 16.31 7.51
C THR A 356 -18.43 17.24 6.94
N VAL A 357 -17.42 17.58 7.77
CA VAL A 357 -16.26 18.38 7.36
C VAL A 357 -15.00 17.58 7.70
N ILE A 358 -14.20 17.26 6.66
CA ILE A 358 -12.95 16.52 6.82
C ILE A 358 -11.81 17.43 6.39
N SER A 359 -10.86 17.67 7.28
CA SER A 359 -9.66 18.47 7.04
C SER A 359 -8.45 17.62 7.33
N ALA A 360 -7.48 17.55 6.40
CA ALA A 360 -6.29 16.76 6.63
C ALA A 360 -5.05 17.42 6.05
N GLY A 361 -3.91 17.15 6.68
CA GLY A 361 -2.58 17.50 6.20
C GLY A 361 -1.55 16.46 6.59
N GLY A 362 -0.53 16.31 5.75
CA GLY A 362 0.55 15.37 6.00
C GLY A 362 1.87 15.83 5.39
N TYR A 363 2.97 15.41 6.02
CA TYR A 363 4.33 15.54 5.52
C TYR A 363 5.01 14.18 5.53
N GLY A 364 5.72 13.85 4.45
CA GLY A 364 6.47 12.62 4.29
C GLY A 364 7.89 12.87 3.78
N SER A 365 8.85 12.13 4.34
CA SER A 365 10.23 12.03 3.87
C SER A 365 10.52 10.55 3.65
N PHE A 366 10.87 10.19 2.42
CA PHE A 366 11.16 8.84 1.97
C PHE A 366 12.53 8.85 1.32
N GLU A 367 13.52 8.36 2.04
CA GLU A 367 14.90 8.33 1.57
C GLU A 367 15.25 6.92 1.12
N ASN A 368 16.00 6.84 0.02
CA ASN A 368 16.57 5.62 -0.47
C ASN A 368 18.06 5.85 -0.69
N ASN A 369 18.85 5.35 0.23
CA ASN A 369 20.30 5.54 0.23
C ASN A 369 21.05 4.38 -0.44
N GLY A 370 20.40 3.61 -1.29
CA GLY A 370 20.91 2.57 -2.18
C GLY A 370 22.17 1.80 -1.72
N PHE A 371 22.37 0.62 -2.26
CA PHE A 371 23.59 -0.13 -2.00
C PHE A 371 24.68 0.21 -3.04
N GLN A 372 25.95 -0.07 -2.74
CA GLN A 372 27.06 -0.01 -3.68
C GLN A 372 27.62 -1.40 -3.96
N GLY A 373 27.82 -1.65 -5.23
CA GLY A 373 28.58 -2.80 -5.70
C GLY A 373 27.77 -4.09 -5.72
N VAL A 374 27.76 -4.69 -6.88
CA VAL A 374 27.24 -6.00 -7.14
C VAL A 374 28.44 -6.92 -7.33
N GLN A 375 28.44 -8.08 -6.71
CA GLN A 375 29.53 -9.05 -6.90
C GLN A 375 30.94 -8.49 -6.61
N ASN A 376 31.12 -7.74 -5.55
CA ASN A 376 32.35 -7.04 -5.18
C ASN A 376 32.83 -5.96 -6.19
N THR A 377 31.98 -5.49 -7.06
CA THR A 377 32.30 -4.35 -7.92
C THR A 377 31.86 -3.05 -7.26
N THR A 378 32.49 -1.94 -7.64
CA THR A 378 32.10 -0.58 -7.23
C THR A 378 31.83 0.25 -8.46
N LEU A 379 30.88 -0.19 -9.30
CA LEU A 379 30.53 0.50 -10.54
C LEU A 379 29.74 1.78 -10.28
N GLY A 380 28.74 1.70 -9.42
CA GLY A 380 27.93 2.85 -9.01
C GLY A 380 27.12 3.49 -10.12
N PHE A 381 26.69 2.72 -11.13
CA PHE A 381 25.86 3.25 -12.20
C PHE A 381 24.39 3.25 -11.80
N GLY A 382 23.73 4.39 -11.91
CA GLY A 382 22.31 4.55 -11.61
C GLY A 382 22.06 5.51 -10.45
N ALA A 383 20.92 5.38 -9.81
CA ALA A 383 20.54 6.15 -8.63
C ALA A 383 21.17 5.64 -7.33
N GLU A 384 22.22 4.90 -7.44
CA GLU A 384 22.90 4.21 -6.35
C GLU A 384 24.02 5.06 -5.76
N GLY A 385 24.23 4.93 -4.46
CA GLY A 385 25.36 5.55 -3.79
C GLY A 385 24.94 6.55 -2.72
N MET A 386 25.91 7.23 -2.13
CA MET A 386 25.69 8.13 -1.01
C MET A 386 24.65 9.22 -1.31
N GLY A 387 23.47 9.10 -0.75
CA GLY A 387 22.39 10.06 -0.88
C GLY A 387 21.39 9.77 -1.99
N GLY A 388 21.27 8.57 -2.46
CA GLY A 388 20.26 7.96 -3.36
C GLY A 388 19.12 8.81 -3.87
N MET A 389 17.94 8.24 -3.95
CA MET A 389 16.69 8.95 -4.29
C MET A 389 15.95 9.33 -3.02
N ASN A 390 15.81 10.62 -2.77
CA ASN A 390 15.09 11.13 -1.61
C ASN A 390 13.86 11.88 -2.07
N THR A 391 12.68 11.40 -1.69
CA THR A 391 11.38 12.02 -1.98
C THR A 391 10.87 12.71 -0.73
N TYR A 392 10.51 13.95 -0.88
CA TYR A 392 9.85 14.76 0.14
C TYR A 392 8.50 15.19 -0.39
N LEU A 393 7.48 15.10 0.42
CA LEU A 393 6.16 15.53 0.00
C LEU A 393 5.35 16.10 1.15
N TRP A 394 4.40 16.96 0.81
CA TRP A 394 3.32 17.32 1.69
C TRP A 394 1.99 17.35 0.93
N GLN A 395 0.93 17.01 1.64
CA GLN A 395 -0.43 16.99 1.14
C GLN A 395 -1.34 17.72 2.12
N VAL A 396 -2.30 18.46 1.59
CA VAL A 396 -3.44 18.98 2.34
C VAL A 396 -4.72 18.70 1.57
N SER A 397 -5.78 18.35 2.29
CA SER A 397 -7.08 18.11 1.69
C SER A 397 -8.22 18.67 2.57
N GLN A 398 -9.31 19.02 1.91
CA GLN A 398 -10.53 19.50 2.54
C GLN A 398 -11.73 18.90 1.83
N GLU A 399 -12.64 18.34 2.61
CA GLU A 399 -13.93 17.87 2.13
C GLU A 399 -15.04 18.48 2.98
N VAL A 400 -16.13 18.88 2.34
CA VAL A 400 -17.36 19.31 2.99
C VAL A 400 -18.50 18.62 2.28
N ARG A 401 -19.27 17.82 2.99
CA ARG A 401 -20.42 17.09 2.44
C ARG A 401 -21.65 17.23 3.32
N LEU A 402 -22.80 17.22 2.70
CA LEU A 402 -24.10 17.18 3.34
C LEU A 402 -24.83 15.91 2.89
N SER A 403 -25.33 15.13 3.81
CA SER A 403 -26.07 13.88 3.57
C SER A 403 -27.44 13.88 4.22
N SER A 404 -28.39 13.25 3.55
CA SER A 404 -29.71 12.96 4.11
C SER A 404 -29.64 11.79 5.12
N PRO A 405 -30.68 11.58 5.93
CA PRO A 405 -30.86 10.31 6.65
C PRO A 405 -30.91 9.11 5.68
N THR A 406 -30.56 7.92 6.17
CA THR A 406 -30.39 6.71 5.34
C THR A 406 -31.68 5.89 5.13
N ASP A 407 -32.73 6.12 5.89
CA ASP A 407 -33.99 5.37 5.87
C ASP A 407 -35.14 6.12 5.14
N GLN A 408 -34.78 6.96 4.16
CA GLN A 408 -35.73 7.76 3.39
C GLN A 408 -35.96 7.15 2.02
N PRO A 409 -37.17 7.39 1.41
CA PRO A 409 -37.43 6.97 0.03
C PRO A 409 -36.43 7.54 -0.99
N VAL A 410 -35.79 8.67 -0.66
CA VAL A 410 -34.72 9.29 -1.44
C VAL A 410 -33.60 9.65 -0.49
N GLU A 411 -32.51 8.91 -0.58
CA GLU A 411 -31.29 9.22 0.13
C GLU A 411 -30.35 9.98 -0.79
N TRP A 412 -29.63 10.96 -0.25
CA TRP A 412 -28.71 11.74 -1.06
C TRP A 412 -27.53 12.25 -0.25
N LYS A 413 -26.43 12.47 -0.94
CA LYS A 413 -25.27 13.21 -0.46
C LYS A 413 -24.73 14.12 -1.54
N ALA A 414 -24.22 15.27 -1.17
CA ALA A 414 -23.54 16.21 -2.04
C ALA A 414 -22.35 16.80 -1.32
N GLY A 415 -21.23 16.97 -2.02
CA GLY A 415 -20.01 17.46 -1.40
C GLY A 415 -19.08 18.21 -2.35
N LEU A 416 -18.16 18.92 -1.73
CA LEU A 416 -17.02 19.55 -2.36
C LEU A 416 -15.74 18.93 -1.78
N TYR A 417 -14.82 18.58 -2.65
CA TYR A 417 -13.52 18.03 -2.28
C TYR A 417 -12.40 18.84 -2.92
N SER A 418 -11.33 19.04 -2.19
CA SER A 418 -10.11 19.62 -2.74
C SER A 418 -8.88 18.97 -2.11
N VAL A 419 -7.84 18.78 -2.91
CA VAL A 419 -6.55 18.30 -2.45
C VAL A 419 -5.42 19.04 -3.16
N PHE A 420 -4.37 19.30 -2.42
CA PHE A 420 -3.11 19.78 -2.97
C PHE A 420 -1.96 18.88 -2.47
N GLU A 421 -1.18 18.34 -3.39
CA GLU A 421 0.04 17.60 -3.13
C GLU A 421 1.22 18.29 -3.82
N ASN A 422 2.34 18.37 -3.14
CA ASN A 422 3.61 18.78 -3.70
C ASN A 422 4.67 17.76 -3.31
N ALA A 423 5.20 17.06 -4.29
CA ALA A 423 6.25 16.07 -4.14
C ALA A 423 7.50 16.49 -4.92
N TRP A 424 8.65 16.36 -4.30
CA TRP A 424 9.92 16.64 -4.98
C TRP A 424 10.96 15.58 -4.62
N ASP A 425 11.73 15.21 -5.64
CA ASP A 425 12.85 14.30 -5.49
C ASP A 425 14.18 15.03 -5.55
N LYS A 426 15.13 14.55 -4.77
CA LYS A 426 16.55 14.86 -4.89
C LYS A 426 17.29 13.55 -5.05
N MET A 427 18.03 13.39 -6.14
CA MET A 427 18.74 12.15 -6.37
C MET A 427 20.08 12.37 -7.07
N HIS A 428 20.94 11.35 -6.94
CA HIS A 428 22.13 11.19 -7.76
C HIS A 428 21.80 10.19 -8.89
N HIS A 429 21.69 10.67 -10.11
CA HIS A 429 21.25 9.84 -11.23
C HIS A 429 22.35 8.87 -11.68
N THR A 430 23.58 9.35 -11.81
CA THR A 430 24.73 8.53 -12.15
C THR A 430 25.84 8.87 -11.19
N TYR A 431 26.33 7.88 -10.48
CA TYR A 431 27.42 8.01 -9.53
C TYR A 431 28.51 7.00 -9.87
N PHE A 432 29.77 7.42 -9.92
CA PHE A 432 30.88 6.52 -10.22
C PHE A 432 31.57 6.00 -8.96
N GLY A 433 31.84 4.70 -8.98
CA GLY A 433 32.68 4.04 -8.01
C GLY A 433 34.11 3.79 -8.55
N TRP A 434 34.91 3.09 -7.76
CA TRP A 434 36.32 2.84 -8.08
C TRP A 434 36.54 2.01 -9.34
N ASP A 435 35.62 1.15 -9.71
CA ASP A 435 35.71 0.29 -10.89
C ASP A 435 35.19 0.95 -12.18
N SER A 436 34.56 2.11 -12.07
CA SER A 436 33.85 2.76 -13.19
C SER A 436 34.76 3.13 -14.36
N ALA A 437 35.93 3.67 -14.06
CA ALA A 437 36.92 4.04 -15.08
C ALA A 437 37.39 2.84 -15.92
N ALA A 438 37.68 1.71 -15.26
CA ALA A 438 38.09 0.49 -15.96
C ALA A 438 36.93 -0.17 -16.72
N TRP A 439 35.73 -0.17 -16.11
CA TRP A 439 34.53 -0.72 -16.75
C TRP A 439 34.16 0.00 -18.04
N LEU A 440 34.17 1.34 -18.02
CA LEU A 440 33.84 2.20 -19.16
C LEU A 440 35.03 2.39 -20.13
N ASN A 441 36.24 1.93 -19.74
CA ASN A 441 37.45 2.27 -20.43
C ASN A 441 37.60 3.79 -20.60
N ASN A 442 37.27 4.55 -19.55
CA ASN A 442 37.29 6.00 -19.55
C ASN A 442 37.87 6.53 -18.23
N PRO A 443 39.11 7.03 -18.24
CA PRO A 443 39.74 7.50 -17.00
C PRO A 443 39.03 8.70 -16.32
N ALA A 444 38.21 9.45 -17.08
CA ALA A 444 37.42 10.55 -16.52
C ALA A 444 36.20 10.08 -15.73
N ALA A 445 35.84 8.78 -15.77
CA ALA A 445 34.80 8.17 -14.95
C ALA A 445 35.31 7.90 -13.54
N MET A 446 35.59 8.97 -12.79
CA MET A 446 36.26 8.95 -11.50
C MET A 446 35.26 8.71 -10.34
N PRO A 447 35.69 8.06 -9.25
CA PRO A 447 34.87 7.93 -8.05
C PRO A 447 34.41 9.29 -7.53
N GLY A 448 33.12 9.40 -7.22
CA GLY A 448 32.52 10.64 -6.73
C GLY A 448 31.99 11.59 -7.81
N LEU A 449 32.22 11.31 -9.08
CA LEU A 449 31.60 12.06 -10.18
C LEU A 449 30.14 11.60 -10.34
N TYR A 450 29.17 12.52 -10.37
CA TYR A 450 27.74 12.22 -10.51
C TYR A 450 26.94 13.35 -11.15
N THR A 451 25.74 13.03 -11.61
CA THR A 451 24.72 14.00 -12.02
C THR A 451 23.70 14.15 -10.89
N ARG A 452 23.53 15.36 -10.39
CA ARG A 452 22.46 15.69 -9.46
C ARG A 452 21.17 15.89 -10.26
N TRP A 453 20.10 15.27 -9.77
CA TRP A 453 18.79 15.38 -10.36
C TRP A 453 17.80 15.91 -9.32
N HIS A 454 16.99 16.89 -9.74
CA HIS A 454 15.89 17.42 -8.95
C HIS A 454 14.64 17.42 -9.81
N ASN A 455 13.60 16.83 -9.34
CA ASN A 455 12.29 16.94 -9.92
C ASN A 455 11.29 17.53 -8.94
N ASN A 456 10.20 18.07 -9.46
CA ASN A 456 9.09 18.56 -8.70
C ASN A 456 7.80 18.19 -9.43
N ALA A 457 6.87 17.58 -8.72
CA ALA A 457 5.52 17.29 -9.21
C ALA A 457 4.51 17.89 -8.23
N ARG A 458 3.55 18.66 -8.75
CA ARG A 458 2.44 19.20 -7.96
C ARG A 458 1.13 18.77 -8.56
N ASP A 459 0.19 18.47 -7.68
CA ASP A 459 -1.18 18.13 -8.01
C ASP A 459 -2.14 19.01 -7.20
N PHE A 460 -3.02 19.69 -7.87
CA PHE A 460 -4.14 20.36 -7.26
C PHE A 460 -5.44 19.90 -7.93
N GLN A 461 -6.36 19.38 -7.12
CA GLN A 461 -7.69 19.02 -7.59
C GLN A 461 -8.74 19.75 -6.78
N ILE A 462 -9.77 20.19 -7.46
CA ILE A 462 -11.06 20.58 -6.87
C ILE A 462 -12.17 19.80 -7.55
N ALA A 463 -13.15 19.33 -6.79
CA ALA A 463 -14.26 18.55 -7.31
C ALA A 463 -15.56 18.86 -6.59
N ALA A 464 -16.65 18.80 -7.35
CA ALA A 464 -18.01 18.76 -6.82
C ALA A 464 -18.62 17.39 -7.16
N TYR A 465 -19.32 16.79 -6.21
CA TYR A 465 -19.92 15.48 -6.40
C TYR A 465 -21.28 15.38 -5.73
N GLY A 466 -22.08 14.45 -6.21
CA GLY A 466 -23.35 14.10 -5.61
C GLY A 466 -23.74 12.67 -5.94
N GLN A 467 -24.44 12.04 -5.02
CA GLN A 467 -25.01 10.71 -5.19
C GLN A 467 -26.40 10.68 -4.61
N THR A 468 -27.32 10.02 -5.28
CA THR A 468 -28.70 9.85 -4.84
C THR A 468 -29.12 8.39 -5.02
N THR A 469 -29.69 7.79 -4.00
CA THR A 469 -30.33 6.49 -4.03
C THR A 469 -31.85 6.68 -3.92
N ILE A 470 -32.60 6.16 -4.88
CA ILE A 470 -34.06 6.22 -4.91
C ILE A 470 -34.60 4.82 -4.65
N HIS A 471 -35.31 4.65 -3.56
CA HIS A 471 -36.04 3.45 -3.22
C HIS A 471 -37.44 3.52 -3.83
N PHE A 472 -37.68 2.90 -4.98
CA PHE A 472 -38.96 2.88 -5.67
C PHE A 472 -40.02 2.06 -4.94
N ASP A 473 -39.55 0.98 -4.33
CA ASP A 473 -40.30 0.10 -3.46
C ASP A 473 -39.32 -0.70 -2.57
N PRO A 474 -39.78 -1.50 -1.60
CA PRO A 474 -38.87 -2.28 -0.73
C PRO A 474 -37.99 -3.29 -1.45
N SER A 475 -38.26 -3.59 -2.72
CA SER A 475 -37.51 -4.56 -3.52
C SER A 475 -36.58 -3.96 -4.57
N PHE A 476 -36.76 -2.68 -4.92
CA PHE A 476 -35.95 -2.04 -5.97
C PHE A 476 -35.44 -0.67 -5.58
N ALA A 477 -34.13 -0.51 -5.65
CA ALA A 477 -33.43 0.76 -5.47
C ALA A 477 -32.53 1.07 -6.67
N LEU A 478 -32.31 2.34 -6.92
CA LEU A 478 -31.41 2.81 -7.99
C LEU A 478 -30.57 3.98 -7.49
N THR A 479 -29.24 3.77 -7.53
CA THR A 479 -28.29 4.82 -7.16
C THR A 479 -27.71 5.48 -8.39
N PHE A 480 -27.67 6.82 -8.39
CA PHE A 480 -26.98 7.65 -9.37
C PHE A 480 -25.93 8.48 -8.66
N GLY A 481 -24.72 8.49 -9.21
CA GLY A 481 -23.66 9.36 -8.72
C GLY A 481 -23.01 10.12 -9.87
N LEU A 482 -22.63 11.36 -9.63
CA LEU A 482 -21.93 12.21 -10.58
C LEU A 482 -20.86 13.01 -9.82
N ARG A 483 -19.70 13.16 -10.44
CA ARG A 483 -18.60 14.03 -9.98
C ARG A 483 -18.00 14.77 -11.15
N ASP A 484 -17.74 16.05 -10.97
CA ASP A 484 -16.95 16.88 -11.86
C ASP A 484 -15.68 17.31 -11.12
N SER A 485 -14.52 16.97 -11.68
CA SER A 485 -13.20 17.25 -11.10
C SER A 485 -12.40 18.12 -12.05
N TYR A 486 -11.71 19.10 -11.49
CA TYR A 486 -10.76 19.94 -12.21
C TYR A 486 -9.38 19.83 -11.58
N ASP A 487 -8.41 19.39 -12.39
CA ASP A 487 -7.05 19.09 -11.97
C ASP A 487 -6.07 20.07 -12.61
N ILE A 488 -5.10 20.50 -11.84
CA ILE A 488 -3.95 21.29 -12.28
C ILE A 488 -2.70 20.53 -11.88
N ARG A 489 -1.97 20.02 -12.90
CA ARG A 489 -0.72 19.30 -12.72
C ARG A 489 0.45 20.18 -13.12
N TYR A 490 1.50 20.18 -12.31
CA TYR A 490 2.76 20.85 -12.60
C TYR A 490 3.92 19.85 -12.51
N GLY A 491 4.89 19.96 -13.42
CA GLY A 491 6.11 19.17 -13.41
C GLY A 491 7.32 19.99 -13.83
N SER A 492 8.49 19.72 -13.26
CA SER A 492 9.79 20.24 -13.66
C SER A 492 10.92 19.29 -13.30
N ASP A 493 11.93 19.21 -14.16
CA ASP A 493 13.15 18.43 -13.94
C ASP A 493 14.39 19.24 -14.24
N THR A 494 15.42 19.05 -13.42
CA THR A 494 16.73 19.66 -13.64
C THR A 494 17.84 18.65 -13.36
N PHE A 495 18.82 18.63 -14.27
CA PHE A 495 20.00 17.76 -14.20
C PHE A 495 21.26 18.61 -14.25
N TYR A 496 22.20 18.43 -13.33
CA TYR A 496 23.50 19.07 -13.39
C TYR A 496 24.63 18.14 -12.98
N PRO A 497 25.70 18.07 -13.80
CA PRO A 497 26.91 17.36 -13.41
C PRO A 497 27.54 18.01 -12.17
N MET A 498 28.00 17.16 -11.27
CA MET A 498 28.80 17.57 -10.11
C MET A 498 30.25 17.17 -10.40
N PHE A 499 30.99 18.12 -10.90
CA PHE A 499 32.37 17.92 -11.31
C PHE A 499 33.34 17.82 -10.13
N ILE A 500 34.44 17.08 -10.35
CA ILE A 500 35.52 16.95 -9.38
C ILE A 500 36.64 17.89 -9.81
N GLU A 501 36.93 18.89 -9.01
CA GLU A 501 37.96 19.88 -9.24
C GLU A 501 39.37 19.34 -8.94
N GLY A 502 40.42 19.97 -9.54
CA GLY A 502 41.81 19.59 -9.29
C GLY A 502 42.24 18.28 -9.94
N THR A 503 41.46 17.77 -10.88
CA THR A 503 41.78 16.56 -11.68
C THR A 503 42.45 16.93 -13.02
N PRO A 504 43.13 16.00 -13.70
CA PRO A 504 43.67 16.24 -15.04
C PRO A 504 42.57 16.29 -16.12
N PHE A 505 41.32 16.04 -15.79
CA PHE A 505 40.20 15.97 -16.74
C PHE A 505 39.36 17.25 -16.67
N SER A 506 39.09 17.85 -17.82
CA SER A 506 38.21 19.00 -17.97
C SER A 506 36.75 18.62 -17.60
N HIS A 507 35.93 19.63 -17.28
CA HIS A 507 34.48 19.41 -17.04
C HIS A 507 33.80 18.72 -18.22
N ALA A 508 34.15 19.10 -19.45
CA ALA A 508 33.60 18.45 -20.67
C ALA A 508 33.95 16.95 -20.76
N GLN A 509 35.18 16.56 -20.35
CA GLN A 509 35.55 15.15 -20.30
C GLN A 509 34.82 14.38 -19.22
N GLN A 510 34.62 15.00 -18.05
CA GLN A 510 33.85 14.41 -16.94
C GLN A 510 32.37 14.27 -17.32
N GLU A 511 31.77 15.28 -17.94
CA GLU A 511 30.39 15.22 -18.43
C GLU A 511 30.21 14.15 -19.53
N ALA A 512 31.17 14.04 -20.45
CA ALA A 512 31.17 12.96 -21.45
C ALA A 512 31.23 11.57 -20.81
N ALA A 513 31.97 11.41 -19.71
CA ALA A 513 31.98 10.15 -18.95
C ALA A 513 30.61 9.85 -18.31
N LEU A 514 29.93 10.84 -17.75
CA LEU A 514 28.58 10.71 -17.22
C LEU A 514 27.58 10.32 -18.31
N ILE A 515 27.65 10.97 -19.46
CA ILE A 515 26.79 10.65 -20.63
C ILE A 515 27.09 9.22 -21.12
N GLN A 516 28.35 8.79 -21.15
CA GLN A 516 28.72 7.41 -21.49
C GLN A 516 28.09 6.38 -20.52
N ALA A 517 27.92 6.73 -19.28
CA ALA A 517 27.27 5.87 -18.27
C ALA A 517 25.73 5.96 -18.26
N GLY A 518 25.15 6.77 -19.14
CA GLY A 518 23.70 6.91 -19.30
C GLY A 518 23.10 8.15 -18.62
N SER A 519 23.92 9.06 -18.13
CA SER A 519 23.43 10.38 -17.68
C SER A 519 23.03 11.26 -18.87
N TYR A 520 22.09 12.19 -18.60
CA TYR A 520 21.63 13.14 -19.61
C TYR A 520 22.52 14.39 -19.76
N GLY A 521 23.61 14.49 -18.99
CA GLY A 521 24.41 15.69 -18.92
C GLY A 521 23.74 16.81 -18.13
N SER A 522 23.92 18.06 -18.60
CA SER A 522 23.29 19.23 -17.98
C SER A 522 22.02 19.62 -18.74
N ALA A 523 20.90 19.71 -18.05
CA ALA A 523 19.63 20.11 -18.64
C ALA A 523 18.67 20.68 -17.60
N ASP A 524 17.81 21.58 -18.05
CA ASP A 524 16.67 22.13 -17.32
C ASP A 524 15.44 22.09 -18.21
N THR A 525 14.41 21.36 -17.83
CA THR A 525 13.19 21.26 -18.63
C THR A 525 12.30 22.48 -18.48
N GLY A 526 12.57 23.33 -17.50
CA GLY A 526 11.63 24.37 -17.06
C GLY A 526 10.43 23.79 -16.36
N GLY A 527 9.42 24.63 -16.13
CA GLY A 527 8.16 24.24 -15.54
C GLY A 527 7.04 24.07 -16.55
N PHE A 528 6.33 22.96 -16.51
CA PHE A 528 5.16 22.70 -17.36
C PHE A 528 3.91 22.56 -16.49
N THR A 529 2.80 23.10 -16.97
CA THR A 529 1.48 22.97 -16.32
C THR A 529 0.50 22.34 -17.29
N LYS A 530 -0.29 21.41 -16.79
CA LYS A 530 -1.36 20.76 -17.55
C LYS A 530 -2.65 20.85 -16.76
N TYR A 531 -3.73 21.12 -17.46
CA TYR A 531 -5.09 21.22 -16.94
C TYR A 531 -5.91 20.04 -17.44
N HIS A 532 -6.74 19.47 -16.59
CA HIS A 532 -7.63 18.37 -16.93
C HIS A 532 -8.98 18.56 -16.24
N ASN A 533 -10.07 18.33 -16.97
CA ASN A 533 -11.40 18.25 -16.42
C ASN A 533 -11.96 16.86 -16.66
N ALA A 534 -12.51 16.25 -15.63
CA ALA A 534 -13.02 14.90 -15.66
C ALA A 534 -14.43 14.83 -15.05
N VAL A 535 -15.38 14.33 -15.83
CA VAL A 535 -16.69 13.97 -15.33
C VAL A 535 -16.72 12.46 -15.11
N THR A 536 -16.92 12.01 -13.87
CA THR A 536 -17.05 10.61 -13.48
C THR A 536 -18.42 10.34 -12.89
N GLY A 537 -18.85 9.09 -12.85
CA GLY A 537 -20.17 8.79 -12.29
C GLY A 537 -20.50 7.32 -12.26
N ILE A 538 -21.59 7.00 -11.59
CA ILE A 538 -22.10 5.64 -11.46
C ILE A 538 -23.61 5.57 -11.68
N VAL A 539 -24.06 4.43 -12.16
CA VAL A 539 -25.46 3.99 -12.13
C VAL A 539 -25.48 2.58 -11.54
N ASN A 540 -26.19 2.39 -10.45
CA ASN A 540 -26.13 1.16 -9.67
C ASN A 540 -27.53 0.72 -9.24
N PRO A 541 -28.22 -0.11 -10.04
CA PRO A 541 -29.48 -0.74 -9.67
C PRO A 541 -29.28 -1.86 -8.65
N GLU A 542 -30.21 -1.99 -7.72
CA GLU A 542 -30.30 -3.06 -6.74
C GLU A 542 -31.70 -3.65 -6.73
N ILE A 543 -31.79 -4.97 -6.71
CA ILE A 543 -33.03 -5.72 -6.60
C ILE A 543 -32.94 -6.67 -5.41
N LYS A 544 -33.73 -6.43 -4.40
CA LYS A 544 -33.94 -7.32 -3.26
C LYS A 544 -35.03 -8.34 -3.61
N ILE A 545 -34.64 -9.57 -3.95
CA ILE A 545 -35.58 -10.65 -4.29
C ILE A 545 -36.34 -11.08 -3.04
N ASN A 546 -35.62 -11.19 -1.93
CA ASN A 546 -36.12 -11.46 -0.57
C ASN A 546 -35.06 -10.99 0.43
N ASP A 547 -35.26 -11.24 1.74
CA ASP A 547 -34.29 -10.81 2.77
C ASP A 547 -32.92 -11.47 2.61
N ASN A 548 -32.87 -12.64 1.97
CA ASN A 548 -31.65 -13.43 1.83
C ASN A 548 -30.95 -13.27 0.48
N ILE A 549 -31.56 -12.64 -0.53
CA ILE A 549 -31.02 -12.58 -1.89
C ILE A 549 -31.17 -11.17 -2.44
N ARG A 550 -30.03 -10.57 -2.78
CA ARG A 550 -29.93 -9.26 -3.45
C ARG A 550 -29.14 -9.40 -4.76
N LEU A 551 -29.69 -8.85 -5.83
CA LEU A 551 -29.00 -8.67 -7.10
C LEU A 551 -28.62 -7.20 -7.24
N TRP A 552 -27.45 -6.95 -7.81
CA TRP A 552 -27.02 -5.59 -8.10
C TRP A 552 -26.30 -5.52 -9.44
N GLY A 553 -26.29 -4.35 -10.02
CA GLY A 553 -25.51 -4.02 -11.20
C GLY A 553 -24.76 -2.71 -11.00
N LEU A 554 -23.67 -2.49 -11.73
CA LEU A 554 -22.92 -1.25 -11.73
C LEU A 554 -22.51 -0.89 -13.15
N ILE A 555 -22.75 0.35 -13.54
CA ILE A 555 -22.08 0.99 -14.67
C ILE A 555 -21.35 2.18 -14.09
N GLY A 556 -20.03 2.18 -14.17
CA GLY A 556 -19.18 3.21 -13.62
C GLY A 556 -18.22 3.81 -14.65
N ARG A 557 -18.01 5.11 -14.59
CA ARG A 557 -16.94 5.81 -15.30
C ARG A 557 -15.96 6.39 -14.31
N GLY A 558 -14.69 5.97 -14.38
CA GLY A 558 -13.56 6.52 -13.65
C GLY A 558 -12.66 7.35 -14.55
N ASP A 559 -11.77 8.10 -13.95
CA ASP A 559 -10.76 8.93 -14.62
C ASP A 559 -9.49 8.97 -13.78
N LYS A 560 -8.34 9.01 -14.44
CA LYS A 560 -7.04 9.21 -13.83
C LYS A 560 -6.28 10.30 -14.58
N VAL A 561 -5.89 11.31 -13.86
CA VAL A 561 -5.18 12.48 -14.40
C VAL A 561 -3.84 12.08 -15.04
N SER A 562 -3.31 12.93 -15.91
CA SER A 562 -2.00 12.74 -16.54
C SER A 562 -0.90 12.56 -15.51
N ALA A 563 -0.05 11.55 -15.68
CA ALA A 563 1.18 11.43 -14.92
C ALA A 563 2.24 12.43 -15.40
N VAL A 564 3.07 12.85 -14.47
CA VAL A 564 4.29 13.60 -14.74
C VAL A 564 5.43 12.61 -14.97
N ASN A 565 6.07 12.66 -16.12
CA ASN A 565 7.30 11.91 -16.35
C ASN A 565 8.47 12.65 -15.68
N THR A 566 8.96 12.09 -14.60
CA THR A 566 10.10 12.62 -13.85
C THR A 566 11.45 12.11 -14.37
N GLN A 567 11.44 11.35 -15.47
CA GLN A 567 12.62 11.01 -16.28
C GLN A 567 12.33 11.40 -17.71
N ASP A 568 12.64 12.65 -18.05
CA ASP A 568 12.44 13.14 -19.39
C ASP A 568 13.46 12.54 -20.36
N VAL A 569 12.95 12.20 -21.53
CA VAL A 569 13.77 11.62 -22.57
C VAL A 569 14.35 12.72 -23.43
N PRO A 570 15.69 12.84 -23.54
CA PRO A 570 16.30 13.87 -24.37
C PRO A 570 16.00 13.65 -25.85
N ILE A 571 15.59 14.70 -26.52
CA ILE A 571 15.39 14.74 -27.96
C ILE A 571 16.64 15.30 -28.63
N TYR A 572 17.13 14.62 -29.66
CA TYR A 572 18.23 15.10 -30.50
C TYR A 572 17.75 15.31 -31.92
N ILE A 573 18.06 16.50 -32.50
CA ILE A 573 17.81 16.82 -33.91
C ILE A 573 19.16 17.11 -34.57
N ASN A 574 19.47 16.39 -35.67
CA ASN A 574 20.76 16.48 -36.36
C ASN A 574 21.97 16.36 -35.44
N GLY A 575 21.85 15.53 -34.41
CA GLY A 575 22.91 15.28 -33.46
C GLY A 575 23.08 16.36 -32.37
N GLN A 576 22.24 17.38 -32.36
CA GLN A 576 22.23 18.39 -31.30
C GLN A 576 21.06 18.16 -30.35
N PHE A 577 21.29 18.35 -29.05
CA PHE A 577 20.23 18.30 -28.04
C PHE A 577 19.18 19.40 -28.32
N ASN A 578 17.92 19.00 -28.40
CA ASN A 578 16.79 19.88 -28.75
C ASN A 578 15.65 19.81 -27.74
N GLY A 579 15.95 19.61 -26.46
CA GLY A 579 14.96 19.51 -25.39
C GLY A 579 14.61 18.10 -25.03
N PHE A 580 13.48 17.94 -24.33
CA PHE A 580 12.98 16.68 -23.81
C PHE A 580 11.64 16.30 -24.43
N THR A 581 11.26 15.04 -24.34
CA THR A 581 9.91 14.56 -24.63
C THR A 581 8.87 15.21 -23.72
N PRO A 582 7.58 15.19 -24.09
CA PRO A 582 6.54 15.76 -23.24
C PRO A 582 6.56 15.18 -21.84
N MET A 583 6.66 16.03 -20.84
CA MET A 583 6.67 15.69 -19.43
C MET A 583 5.38 14.99 -18.96
N PHE A 584 4.29 15.15 -19.69
CA PHE A 584 2.98 14.60 -19.36
C PHE A 584 2.51 13.56 -20.37
N ASN A 585 2.01 12.46 -19.90
CA ASN A 585 1.21 11.54 -20.72
C ASN A 585 -0.25 12.03 -20.85
N LYS A 586 -1.13 11.22 -21.46
CA LYS A 586 -2.57 11.51 -21.54
C LYS A 586 -3.29 11.01 -20.28
N PRO A 587 -4.38 11.68 -19.89
CA PRO A 587 -5.29 11.13 -18.89
C PRO A 587 -5.82 9.76 -19.30
N GLU A 588 -6.11 8.94 -18.31
CA GLU A 588 -6.70 7.62 -18.47
C GLU A 588 -8.19 7.67 -18.11
N THR A 589 -9.01 6.92 -18.82
CA THR A 589 -10.45 6.79 -18.54
C THR A 589 -10.81 5.33 -18.42
N SER A 590 -11.61 4.97 -17.41
CA SER A 590 -12.18 3.63 -17.26
C SER A 590 -13.70 3.62 -17.48
N TRP A 591 -14.18 2.49 -18.00
CA TRP A 591 -15.58 2.11 -17.98
C TRP A 591 -15.72 0.75 -17.34
N ASP A 592 -16.46 0.68 -16.26
CA ASP A 592 -16.67 -0.52 -15.46
C ASP A 592 -18.14 -0.97 -15.53
N TYR A 593 -18.34 -2.24 -15.81
CA TYR A 593 -19.65 -2.89 -15.88
C TYR A 593 -19.60 -4.11 -14.97
N GLU A 594 -20.45 -4.11 -13.95
CA GLU A 594 -20.52 -5.22 -13.00
C GLU A 594 -21.95 -5.71 -12.82
N ILE A 595 -22.08 -6.99 -12.51
CA ILE A 595 -23.30 -7.60 -12.02
C ILE A 595 -22.94 -8.57 -10.91
N GLY A 596 -23.68 -8.55 -9.83
CA GLY A 596 -23.41 -9.41 -8.70
C GLY A 596 -24.66 -9.87 -7.98
N VAL A 597 -24.46 -10.88 -7.17
CA VAL A 597 -25.45 -11.43 -6.25
C VAL A 597 -24.85 -11.54 -4.85
N LYS A 598 -25.61 -11.12 -3.87
CA LYS A 598 -25.32 -11.28 -2.45
C LYS A 598 -26.39 -12.14 -1.82
N THR A 599 -25.97 -13.13 -1.10
CA THR A 599 -26.88 -14.09 -0.46
C THR A 599 -26.49 -14.36 0.97
N SER A 600 -27.50 -14.57 1.80
CA SER A 600 -27.38 -15.00 3.18
C SER A 600 -28.36 -16.12 3.45
N PHE A 601 -27.88 -17.29 3.87
CA PHE A 601 -28.69 -18.48 4.08
C PHE A 601 -28.49 -19.06 5.50
N PHE A 602 -29.43 -19.85 5.96
CA PHE A 602 -29.37 -20.58 7.24
C PHE A 602 -29.21 -19.63 8.44
N ASP A 603 -30.01 -18.56 8.52
CA ASP A 603 -29.93 -17.53 9.54
C ASP A 603 -28.53 -16.87 9.60
N ASP A 604 -28.09 -16.37 8.43
CA ASP A 604 -26.80 -15.71 8.20
C ASP A 604 -25.55 -16.58 8.42
N LYS A 605 -25.72 -17.90 8.62
CA LYS A 605 -24.58 -18.83 8.76
C LYS A 605 -23.78 -19.03 7.50
N TRP A 606 -24.38 -18.84 6.33
CA TRP A 606 -23.68 -18.86 5.06
C TRP A 606 -23.94 -17.59 4.27
N ILE A 607 -22.91 -16.77 4.13
CA ILE A 607 -22.91 -15.55 3.32
C ILE A 607 -22.06 -15.79 2.08
N SER A 608 -22.65 -15.54 0.91
CA SER A 608 -22.00 -15.70 -0.37
C SER A 608 -22.21 -14.45 -1.22
N ASN A 609 -21.11 -13.83 -1.65
CA ASN A 609 -21.10 -12.70 -2.56
C ASN A 609 -20.32 -13.10 -3.82
N VAL A 610 -20.96 -12.99 -4.98
CA VAL A 610 -20.34 -13.31 -6.27
C VAL A 610 -20.61 -12.16 -7.23
N ASN A 611 -19.57 -11.70 -7.92
CA ASN A 611 -19.72 -10.70 -8.97
C ASN A 611 -18.90 -11.02 -10.22
N LEU A 612 -19.42 -10.61 -11.34
CA LEU A 612 -18.78 -10.59 -12.64
C LEU A 612 -18.45 -9.15 -12.97
N TYR A 613 -17.25 -8.90 -13.47
CA TYR A 613 -16.84 -7.56 -13.86
C TYR A 613 -16.24 -7.53 -15.27
N TRP A 614 -16.40 -6.37 -15.93
CA TRP A 614 -15.80 -6.03 -17.19
C TRP A 614 -15.41 -4.56 -17.18
N ASN A 615 -14.10 -4.28 -17.19
CA ASN A 615 -13.56 -2.93 -17.13
C ASN A 615 -12.67 -2.66 -18.33
N ASP A 616 -12.98 -1.60 -19.07
CA ASP A 616 -12.21 -1.10 -20.21
C ASP A 616 -11.46 0.16 -19.82
N LEU A 617 -10.13 0.12 -19.89
CA LEU A 617 -9.22 1.23 -19.61
C LEU A 617 -8.69 1.81 -20.93
N TYR A 618 -8.98 3.06 -21.19
CA TYR A 618 -8.51 3.79 -22.38
C TYR A 618 -7.39 4.75 -21.99
N ASN A 619 -6.36 4.82 -22.86
CA ASN A 619 -5.11 5.52 -22.57
C ASN A 619 -4.45 5.05 -21.28
N PHE A 620 -4.51 3.76 -21.00
CA PHE A 620 -3.95 3.16 -19.80
C PHE A 620 -2.49 3.58 -19.60
N GLN A 621 -2.16 4.08 -18.44
CA GLN A 621 -0.82 4.56 -18.11
C GLN A 621 0.03 3.39 -17.64
N ALA A 622 1.04 3.04 -18.43
CA ALA A 622 1.95 1.95 -18.13
C ALA A 622 3.39 2.40 -18.22
N SER A 623 4.25 1.79 -17.41
CA SER A 623 5.69 1.93 -17.55
C SER A 623 6.14 1.35 -18.87
N SER A 624 6.96 2.10 -19.57
CA SER A 624 7.55 1.75 -20.83
C SER A 624 9.02 2.11 -20.82
N ASN A 625 9.80 1.42 -21.63
CA ASN A 625 11.21 1.73 -21.83
C ASN A 625 11.45 2.06 -23.31
N GLN A 626 12.13 3.15 -23.58
CA GLN A 626 12.55 3.49 -24.92
C GLN A 626 14.07 3.59 -25.00
N THR A 627 14.62 3.01 -26.04
CA THR A 627 16.04 3.07 -26.31
C THR A 627 16.33 4.30 -27.15
N PHE A 628 17.27 5.12 -26.73
CA PHE A 628 17.77 6.28 -27.43
C PHE A 628 19.24 6.08 -27.76
N THR A 629 19.63 6.48 -28.95
CA THR A 629 21.04 6.53 -29.32
C THR A 629 21.50 8.00 -29.38
N SER A 630 22.44 8.35 -28.53
CA SER A 630 23.00 9.70 -28.52
C SER A 630 23.78 9.96 -29.80
N PRO A 631 24.10 11.24 -30.15
CA PRO A 631 24.96 11.57 -31.27
C PRO A 631 26.35 10.92 -31.19
N ALA A 632 26.82 10.59 -30.00
CA ALA A 632 28.07 9.88 -29.76
C ALA A 632 27.96 8.36 -29.94
N GLY A 633 26.78 7.85 -30.38
CA GLY A 633 26.52 6.42 -30.53
C GLY A 633 26.25 5.67 -29.24
N VAL A 634 26.05 6.36 -28.11
CA VAL A 634 25.73 5.75 -26.82
C VAL A 634 24.25 5.40 -26.80
N VAL A 635 23.97 4.14 -26.57
CA VAL A 635 22.60 3.60 -26.44
C VAL A 635 22.19 3.69 -25.00
N THR A 636 21.17 4.51 -24.73
CA THR A 636 20.58 4.65 -23.38
C THR A 636 19.15 4.14 -23.38
N ASN A 637 18.80 3.35 -22.40
CA ASN A 637 17.43 2.88 -22.20
C ASN A 637 16.78 3.73 -21.10
N VAL A 638 15.70 4.43 -21.44
CA VAL A 638 15.00 5.33 -20.53
C VAL A 638 13.62 4.80 -20.23
N ALA A 639 13.33 4.65 -18.97
CA ALA A 639 11.99 4.31 -18.48
C ALA A 639 11.12 5.57 -18.42
N PHE A 640 9.90 5.49 -18.91
CA PHE A 640 8.92 6.57 -18.86
C PHE A 640 7.49 6.02 -18.79
N LEU A 641 6.54 6.86 -18.43
CA LEU A 641 5.12 6.50 -18.47
C LEU A 641 4.53 6.83 -19.83
N ALA A 642 4.09 5.79 -20.53
CA ALA A 642 3.41 5.88 -21.81
C ALA A 642 1.92 5.60 -21.67
N ASN A 643 1.15 5.88 -22.73
CA ASN A 643 -0.26 5.50 -22.81
C ASN A 643 -0.42 4.27 -23.72
N VAL A 644 -1.05 3.25 -23.17
CA VAL A 644 -1.56 2.10 -23.92
C VAL A 644 -2.97 2.42 -24.39
N PRO A 645 -3.28 2.36 -25.70
CA PRO A 645 -4.58 2.81 -26.20
C PRO A 645 -5.79 2.13 -25.54
N HIS A 646 -5.74 0.81 -25.29
CA HIS A 646 -6.84 0.09 -24.71
C HIS A 646 -6.39 -1.19 -23.98
N VAL A 647 -6.73 -1.27 -22.70
CA VAL A 647 -6.58 -2.44 -21.83
C VAL A 647 -7.95 -2.88 -21.36
N ARG A 648 -8.17 -4.17 -21.21
CA ARG A 648 -9.40 -4.76 -20.66
C ARG A 648 -9.08 -5.68 -19.51
N LEU A 649 -9.84 -5.51 -18.44
CA LEU A 649 -9.89 -6.41 -17.30
C LEU A 649 -11.27 -7.04 -17.24
N ARG A 650 -11.36 -8.35 -17.07
CA ARG A 650 -12.65 -9.03 -16.85
C ARG A 650 -12.44 -10.25 -15.98
N GLY A 651 -13.47 -10.62 -15.27
CA GLY A 651 -13.36 -11.78 -14.41
C GLY A 651 -14.57 -12.03 -13.55
N ILE A 652 -14.35 -12.90 -12.57
CA ILE A 652 -15.29 -13.27 -11.52
C ILE A 652 -14.59 -13.13 -10.17
N GLU A 653 -15.30 -12.62 -9.19
CA GLU A 653 -14.85 -12.50 -7.80
C GLU A 653 -15.91 -13.12 -6.90
N PHE A 654 -15.47 -13.75 -5.82
CA PHE A 654 -16.38 -14.29 -4.82
C PHE A 654 -15.80 -14.19 -3.41
N VAL A 655 -16.71 -14.03 -2.44
CA VAL A 655 -16.45 -14.03 -1.00
C VAL A 655 -17.47 -14.95 -0.34
N GLU A 656 -16.98 -15.98 0.33
CA GLU A 656 -17.78 -16.97 1.04
C GLU A 656 -17.42 -16.96 2.51
N ARG A 657 -18.43 -16.93 3.37
CA ARG A 657 -18.28 -17.07 4.83
C ARG A 657 -19.31 -18.08 5.33
N LEU A 658 -18.84 -19.08 6.05
CA LEU A 658 -19.67 -20.18 6.53
C LEU A 658 -19.40 -20.45 8.00
N ALA A 659 -20.35 -20.10 8.87
CA ALA A 659 -20.37 -20.50 10.26
C ALA A 659 -20.97 -21.93 10.36
N ILE A 660 -20.12 -22.94 10.53
CA ILE A 660 -20.56 -24.34 10.72
C ILE A 660 -21.33 -24.46 12.03
N ASN A 661 -20.78 -23.86 13.08
CA ASN A 661 -21.36 -23.74 14.41
C ASN A 661 -20.75 -22.52 15.11
N GLU A 662 -21.04 -22.32 16.40
CA GLU A 662 -20.51 -21.21 17.19
C GLU A 662 -18.97 -21.26 17.35
N GLU A 663 -18.37 -22.43 17.16
CA GLU A 663 -16.94 -22.66 17.37
C GLU A 663 -16.11 -22.59 16.09
N LEU A 664 -16.69 -22.86 14.92
CA LEU A 664 -15.96 -23.09 13.68
C LEU A 664 -16.54 -22.28 12.52
N ASN A 665 -15.75 -21.34 12.05
CA ASN A 665 -16.08 -20.46 10.93
C ASN A 665 -15.08 -20.68 9.78
N PHE A 666 -15.59 -20.90 8.57
CA PHE A 666 -14.82 -20.94 7.34
C PHE A 666 -14.97 -19.65 6.54
N HIS A 667 -13.91 -19.27 5.86
CA HIS A 667 -13.94 -18.22 4.86
C HIS A 667 -13.19 -18.67 3.61
N ALA A 668 -13.69 -18.26 2.46
CA ALA A 668 -13.02 -18.45 1.20
C ALA A 668 -13.25 -17.21 0.32
N THR A 669 -12.19 -16.71 -0.28
CA THR A 669 -12.25 -15.61 -1.24
C THR A 669 -11.50 -16.01 -2.50
N GLY A 670 -11.95 -15.55 -3.66
CA GLY A 670 -11.27 -15.90 -4.89
C GLY A 670 -11.58 -14.96 -6.03
N ALA A 671 -10.65 -14.94 -6.99
CA ALA A 671 -10.77 -14.15 -8.19
C ALA A 671 -10.17 -14.88 -9.40
N TYR A 672 -10.91 -14.84 -10.50
CA TYR A 672 -10.37 -15.06 -11.83
C TYR A 672 -10.18 -13.70 -12.51
N THR A 673 -9.00 -13.45 -13.03
CA THR A 673 -8.67 -12.16 -13.66
C THR A 673 -8.04 -12.38 -15.05
N GLU A 674 -8.72 -11.94 -16.08
CA GLU A 674 -8.14 -11.80 -17.41
C GLU A 674 -7.86 -10.32 -17.69
N ALA A 675 -6.57 -9.95 -17.68
CA ALA A 675 -6.07 -8.62 -18.02
C ALA A 675 -5.37 -8.68 -19.37
N ARG A 676 -5.78 -7.87 -20.35
CA ARG A 676 -5.31 -7.97 -21.74
C ARG A 676 -5.14 -6.61 -22.39
N TYR A 677 -4.05 -6.45 -23.13
CA TYR A 677 -3.90 -5.36 -24.10
C TYR A 677 -4.82 -5.62 -25.29
N ILE A 678 -5.92 -4.92 -25.39
CA ILE A 678 -6.81 -5.03 -26.54
C ILE A 678 -6.21 -4.34 -27.75
N SER A 679 -5.58 -3.18 -27.52
CA SER A 679 -4.84 -2.45 -28.53
C SER A 679 -3.56 -1.89 -27.92
N TYR A 680 -2.42 -2.34 -28.42
CA TYR A 680 -1.09 -1.78 -28.13
C TYR A 680 -0.16 -2.02 -29.32
N PRO A 681 -0.43 -1.38 -30.48
CA PRO A 681 0.32 -1.64 -31.72
C PRO A 681 1.77 -1.11 -31.68
N ASN A 682 2.04 -0.09 -30.88
CA ASN A 682 3.32 0.61 -30.84
C ASN A 682 3.97 0.50 -29.45
N SER A 683 4.04 -0.71 -28.91
CA SER A 683 4.78 -0.95 -27.68
C SER A 683 6.28 -0.87 -27.95
N PRO A 684 7.08 -0.25 -27.06
CA PRO A 684 8.52 -0.44 -27.11
C PRO A 684 8.88 -1.92 -27.09
N ALA A 685 9.88 -2.27 -27.89
CA ALA A 685 10.36 -3.65 -27.93
C ALA A 685 11.04 -4.03 -26.59
N PRO A 686 10.95 -5.30 -26.17
CA PRO A 686 11.71 -5.78 -25.03
C PRO A 686 13.23 -5.58 -25.24
N PRO A 687 14.03 -5.51 -24.16
CA PRO A 687 15.47 -5.26 -24.26
C PRO A 687 16.24 -6.23 -25.16
N ASP A 688 15.82 -7.49 -25.26
CA ASP A 688 16.41 -8.48 -26.15
C ASP A 688 16.26 -8.14 -27.64
N PHE A 689 15.26 -7.35 -28.02
CA PHE A 689 15.13 -6.75 -29.36
C PHE A 689 16.02 -5.50 -29.49
N ALA A 690 16.02 -4.62 -28.50
CA ALA A 690 16.69 -3.33 -28.55
C ALA A 690 18.21 -3.45 -28.75
N PHE A 691 18.84 -4.45 -28.11
CA PHE A 691 20.28 -4.65 -28.13
C PHE A 691 20.81 -5.39 -29.38
N SER A 692 19.93 -5.91 -30.22
CA SER A 692 20.32 -6.76 -31.37
C SER A 692 20.10 -6.14 -32.73
N GLY A 693 19.69 -4.87 -32.81
CA GLY A 693 19.31 -4.23 -34.06
C GLY A 693 17.93 -4.70 -34.58
N GLY A 694 17.13 -5.31 -33.73
CA GLY A 694 15.73 -5.62 -33.99
C GLY A 694 14.86 -4.35 -34.03
N PRO A 695 13.55 -4.46 -34.34
CA PRO A 695 12.68 -3.32 -34.37
C PRO A 695 12.56 -2.68 -32.99
N ALA A 696 12.60 -1.36 -32.91
CA ALA A 696 12.41 -0.61 -31.66
C ALA A 696 10.96 -0.65 -31.15
N ILE A 697 10.02 -1.03 -32.00
CA ILE A 697 8.59 -1.06 -31.73
C ILE A 697 8.02 -2.43 -32.10
N VAL A 698 7.18 -2.99 -31.22
CA VAL A 698 6.48 -4.26 -31.41
C VAL A 698 5.00 -4.10 -31.07
N SER A 699 4.14 -4.97 -31.57
CA SER A 699 2.74 -4.99 -31.17
C SER A 699 2.53 -5.95 -30.01
N LEU A 700 1.97 -5.45 -28.92
CA LEU A 700 1.44 -6.24 -27.81
C LEU A 700 -0.08 -6.40 -27.87
N SER A 701 -0.73 -5.97 -28.95
CA SER A 701 -2.19 -6.10 -29.11
C SER A 701 -2.62 -7.56 -28.97
N ASN A 702 -3.74 -7.77 -28.27
CA ASN A 702 -4.31 -9.07 -27.95
C ASN A 702 -3.44 -9.97 -27.04
N THR A 703 -2.35 -9.45 -26.48
CA THR A 703 -1.56 -10.19 -25.48
C THR A 703 -2.04 -9.89 -24.07
N ARG A 704 -1.67 -10.76 -23.14
CA ARG A 704 -2.00 -10.62 -21.73
C ARG A 704 -1.02 -9.68 -21.01
N LEU A 705 -1.50 -8.95 -20.00
CA LEU A 705 -0.63 -8.21 -19.09
C LEU A 705 0.20 -9.20 -18.27
N THR A 706 1.45 -8.83 -18.01
CA THR A 706 2.39 -9.64 -17.23
C THR A 706 2.17 -9.46 -15.72
N GLY A 707 2.60 -10.45 -14.93
CA GLY A 707 2.57 -10.40 -13.47
C GLY A 707 1.19 -10.60 -12.83
N ILE A 708 0.17 -10.92 -13.60
CA ILE A 708 -1.20 -11.12 -13.12
C ILE A 708 -1.56 -12.62 -13.23
N PRO A 709 -1.80 -13.34 -12.11
CA PRO A 709 -2.26 -14.72 -12.16
C PRO A 709 -3.67 -14.82 -12.74
N TRP A 710 -4.01 -15.98 -13.30
CA TRP A 710 -5.35 -16.27 -13.78
C TRP A 710 -6.35 -16.43 -12.64
N TRP A 711 -5.95 -17.19 -11.63
CA TRP A 711 -6.73 -17.47 -10.45
C TRP A 711 -5.93 -17.17 -9.20
N SER A 712 -6.58 -16.57 -8.24
CA SER A 712 -6.08 -16.38 -6.90
C SER A 712 -7.17 -16.74 -5.92
N PHE A 713 -6.81 -17.52 -4.90
CA PHE A 713 -7.73 -17.96 -3.85
C PHE A 713 -7.12 -17.71 -2.49
N SER A 714 -7.98 -17.44 -1.52
CA SER A 714 -7.66 -17.54 -0.10
C SER A 714 -8.72 -18.40 0.56
N ILE A 715 -8.29 -19.38 1.35
CA ILE A 715 -9.18 -20.26 2.10
C ILE A 715 -8.65 -20.34 3.51
N GLY A 716 -9.55 -20.26 4.49
CA GLY A 716 -9.18 -20.34 5.87
C GLY A 716 -10.31 -20.71 6.79
N TYR A 717 -9.97 -20.90 8.07
CA TYR A 717 -10.92 -21.11 9.14
C TYR A 717 -10.47 -20.40 10.41
N ASN A 718 -11.43 -20.08 11.27
CA ASN A 718 -11.25 -19.70 12.65
C ASN A 718 -11.97 -20.71 13.54
N TYR A 719 -11.32 -21.12 14.61
CA TYR A 719 -11.84 -22.07 15.59
C TYR A 719 -11.71 -21.49 17.01
N GLU A 720 -12.76 -21.64 17.80
CA GLU A 720 -12.78 -21.23 19.19
C GLU A 720 -13.62 -22.22 20.00
N HIS A 721 -13.00 -22.88 20.98
CA HIS A 721 -13.66 -23.87 21.82
C HIS A 721 -13.38 -23.63 23.30
N PRO A 722 -14.40 -23.52 24.18
CA PRO A 722 -14.17 -23.38 25.60
C PRO A 722 -13.46 -24.61 26.20
N VAL A 723 -12.29 -24.41 26.79
CA VAL A 723 -11.48 -25.48 27.40
C VAL A 723 -11.35 -25.30 28.91
N GLY A 724 -12.11 -24.41 29.51
CA GLY A 724 -12.02 -24.09 30.94
C GLY A 724 -12.23 -25.31 31.87
N ALA A 725 -13.08 -26.24 31.49
CA ALA A 725 -13.25 -27.49 32.30
C ALA A 725 -11.93 -28.29 32.33
N LEU A 726 -11.31 -28.52 31.19
CA LEU A 726 -10.03 -29.22 31.08
C LEU A 726 -8.92 -28.49 31.84
N LEU A 727 -8.87 -27.18 31.73
CA LEU A 727 -7.86 -26.38 32.41
C LEU A 727 -8.00 -26.42 33.92
N ARG A 728 -9.22 -26.36 34.45
CA ARG A 728 -9.48 -26.54 35.91
C ARG A 728 -9.02 -27.92 36.39
N ASP A 729 -9.38 -28.99 35.68
CA ASP A 729 -8.95 -30.35 36.02
C ASP A 729 -7.42 -30.48 36.03
N LEU A 730 -6.70 -29.84 35.07
CA LEU A 730 -5.26 -29.78 35.08
C LEU A 730 -4.70 -28.93 36.21
N GLY A 731 -5.32 -27.79 36.53
CA GLY A 731 -4.95 -26.93 37.66
C GLY A 731 -5.03 -27.69 38.97
N ASP A 732 -6.12 -28.41 39.17
CA ASP A 732 -6.34 -29.24 40.37
C ASP A 732 -5.30 -30.37 40.46
N ALA A 733 -5.02 -31.05 39.32
CA ALA A 733 -4.03 -32.13 39.25
C ALA A 733 -2.62 -31.67 39.54
N PHE A 734 -2.25 -30.50 39.17
CA PHE A 734 -0.92 -29.91 39.37
C PHE A 734 -0.85 -28.95 40.57
N HIS A 735 -1.95 -28.72 41.29
CA HIS A 735 -2.07 -27.76 42.39
C HIS A 735 -1.69 -26.34 42.00
N VAL A 736 -2.14 -25.91 40.84
CA VAL A 736 -1.90 -24.57 40.30
C VAL A 736 -3.20 -23.79 40.18
N GLU A 737 -3.27 -22.63 40.80
CA GLU A 737 -4.40 -21.71 40.64
C GLU A 737 -4.28 -21.00 39.28
N LEU A 738 -5.25 -21.20 38.42
CA LEU A 738 -5.22 -20.69 37.06
C LEU A 738 -5.83 -19.28 36.91
N GLY A 739 -6.50 -18.75 37.93
CA GLY A 739 -7.14 -17.44 37.90
C GLY A 739 -8.08 -17.29 36.69
N ASP A 740 -7.94 -16.21 35.94
CA ASP A 740 -8.78 -15.93 34.75
C ASP A 740 -8.66 -17.01 33.66
N TRP A 741 -7.54 -17.73 33.59
CA TRP A 741 -7.33 -18.84 32.64
C TRP A 741 -8.22 -20.06 32.89
N ALA A 742 -8.85 -20.17 34.06
CA ALA A 742 -9.76 -21.27 34.39
C ALA A 742 -10.99 -21.34 33.49
N ASN A 743 -11.31 -20.25 32.78
CA ASN A 743 -12.43 -20.17 31.83
C ASN A 743 -11.96 -19.85 30.40
N ALA A 744 -10.71 -20.15 30.06
CA ALA A 744 -10.17 -19.85 28.75
C ALA A 744 -10.75 -20.73 27.63
N SER A 745 -10.74 -20.20 26.42
CA SER A 745 -11.00 -20.92 25.17
C SER A 745 -9.71 -21.25 24.45
N LEU A 746 -9.67 -22.40 23.80
CA LEU A 746 -8.70 -22.73 22.76
C LEU A 746 -9.10 -21.99 21.50
N VAL A 747 -8.20 -21.16 20.99
CA VAL A 747 -8.39 -20.45 19.74
C VAL A 747 -7.43 -20.97 18.69
N GLY A 748 -7.89 -21.10 17.46
CA GLY A 748 -7.06 -21.56 16.35
C GLY A 748 -7.49 -20.93 15.05
N TYR A 749 -6.56 -20.78 14.14
CA TYR A 749 -6.84 -20.31 12.78
C TYR A 749 -5.89 -20.95 11.78
N SER A 750 -6.35 -21.04 10.57
CA SER A 750 -5.49 -21.22 9.41
C SER A 750 -6.07 -20.46 8.25
N TYR A 751 -5.23 -19.84 7.46
CA TYR A 751 -5.59 -19.29 6.17
C TYR A 751 -4.44 -19.46 5.20
N GLY A 752 -4.77 -19.54 3.93
CA GLY A 752 -3.78 -19.72 2.89
C GLY A 752 -4.20 -19.07 1.60
N ASN A 753 -3.23 -18.43 0.96
CA ASN A 753 -3.38 -17.89 -0.37
C ASN A 753 -2.76 -18.88 -1.37
N VAL A 754 -3.46 -19.07 -2.49
CA VAL A 754 -3.00 -19.88 -3.61
C VAL A 754 -3.10 -19.05 -4.88
N ASP A 755 -1.97 -18.69 -5.47
CA ASP A 755 -1.92 -18.06 -6.80
C ASP A 755 -1.78 -19.14 -7.86
N TRP A 756 -2.87 -19.39 -8.64
CA TRP A 756 -2.98 -20.69 -9.23
C TRP A 756 -3.62 -20.85 -10.59
N PHE A 757 -3.58 -21.97 -11.06
CA PHE A 757 -3.82 -22.91 -12.12
C PHE A 757 -2.75 -22.88 -13.20
N TYR A 758 -2.13 -21.75 -13.53
CA TYR A 758 -1.12 -21.63 -14.58
C TYR A 758 0.05 -20.80 -14.11
N LYS A 759 1.19 -21.02 -14.74
CA LYS A 759 2.34 -20.15 -14.56
C LYS A 759 1.97 -18.69 -14.85
N THR A 760 2.40 -17.80 -14.01
CA THR A 760 2.24 -16.35 -14.26
C THR A 760 3.41 -15.86 -15.08
N GLN A 761 3.15 -15.25 -16.24
CA GLN A 761 4.18 -14.69 -17.10
C GLN A 761 4.74 -13.41 -16.51
N LEU A 762 6.05 -13.35 -16.33
CA LEU A 762 6.76 -12.18 -15.77
C LEU A 762 7.51 -11.35 -16.83
N THR A 763 7.77 -11.90 -18.00
CA THR A 763 8.41 -11.19 -19.13
C THR A 763 7.40 -10.81 -20.19
N SER A 764 7.76 -9.84 -21.03
CA SER A 764 6.93 -9.47 -22.17
C SER A 764 6.56 -10.69 -23.03
N PRO A 765 5.30 -10.80 -23.47
CA PRO A 765 4.84 -11.95 -24.28
C PRO A 765 5.59 -12.12 -25.60
N VAL A 766 6.21 -11.05 -26.12
CA VAL A 766 6.97 -11.07 -27.36
C VAL A 766 8.48 -11.21 -27.14
N SER A 767 8.94 -11.23 -25.89
CA SER A 767 10.34 -11.42 -25.53
C SER A 767 10.84 -12.81 -25.96
N TYR A 768 12.06 -12.92 -26.45
CA TYR A 768 12.67 -14.21 -26.79
C TYR A 768 12.91 -15.06 -25.54
N VAL A 769 13.27 -14.43 -24.44
CA VAL A 769 13.44 -15.12 -23.15
C VAL A 769 12.14 -14.98 -22.35
N GLN A 770 11.47 -16.10 -22.14
CA GLN A 770 10.22 -16.17 -21.39
C GLN A 770 10.47 -16.64 -19.97
N TYR A 771 10.09 -15.85 -18.98
CA TYR A 771 10.15 -16.23 -17.58
C TYR A 771 8.75 -16.34 -16.98
N TRP A 772 8.51 -17.43 -16.26
CA TRP A 772 7.23 -17.78 -15.69
C TRP A 772 7.37 -18.10 -14.20
N GLN A 773 6.58 -17.45 -13.37
CA GLN A 773 6.41 -17.86 -11.99
C GLN A 773 5.52 -19.11 -11.94
N ALA A 774 6.03 -20.18 -11.36
CA ALA A 774 5.25 -21.40 -11.09
C ALA A 774 4.11 -21.09 -10.10
N PRO A 775 3.01 -21.87 -10.12
CA PRO A 775 2.01 -21.79 -9.07
C PRO A 775 2.61 -21.98 -7.69
N TYR A 776 2.07 -21.28 -6.69
CA TYR A 776 2.55 -21.38 -5.30
C TYR A 776 1.41 -21.17 -4.31
N SER A 777 1.62 -21.59 -3.08
CA SER A 777 0.72 -21.32 -1.96
C SER A 777 1.50 -20.81 -0.75
N ILE A 778 0.90 -19.88 -0.04
CA ILE A 778 1.36 -19.40 1.26
C ILE A 778 0.32 -19.84 2.29
N VAL A 779 0.71 -20.57 3.30
CA VAL A 779 -0.17 -21.06 4.36
C VAL A 779 0.30 -20.52 5.69
N ASN A 780 -0.61 -19.94 6.45
CA ASN A 780 -0.40 -19.41 7.78
C ASN A 780 -1.35 -20.12 8.75
N ALA A 781 -0.91 -20.34 9.97
CA ALA A 781 -1.73 -20.93 11.02
C ALA A 781 -1.28 -20.49 12.40
N GLY A 782 -2.19 -20.55 13.35
CA GLY A 782 -1.91 -20.28 14.76
C GLY A 782 -2.83 -21.08 15.67
N ILE A 783 -2.37 -21.28 16.89
CA ILE A 783 -3.12 -21.90 17.98
C ILE A 783 -2.79 -21.18 19.27
N GLY A 784 -3.76 -21.02 20.14
CA GLY A 784 -3.58 -20.26 21.37
C GLY A 784 -4.67 -20.49 22.41
N LEU A 785 -4.52 -19.79 23.52
CA LEU A 785 -5.52 -19.70 24.57
C LEU A 785 -5.92 -18.23 24.74
N ARG A 786 -7.19 -18.01 25.01
CA ARG A 786 -7.75 -16.68 25.28
C ARG A 786 -8.74 -16.77 26.42
N THR A 787 -8.64 -15.88 27.41
CA THR A 787 -9.60 -15.83 28.51
C THR A 787 -10.97 -15.36 28.02
N GLU A 788 -12.03 -15.79 28.68
CA GLU A 788 -13.43 -15.50 28.31
C GLU A 788 -13.70 -13.99 28.25
N ASP A 789 -13.09 -13.22 29.15
CA ASP A 789 -13.19 -11.76 29.19
C ASP A 789 -12.24 -11.01 28.23
N ASN A 790 -11.53 -11.75 27.36
CA ASN A 790 -10.52 -11.23 26.44
C ASN A 790 -9.37 -10.44 27.10
N LYS A 791 -9.16 -10.57 28.44
CA LYS A 791 -8.07 -9.88 29.11
C LYS A 791 -6.71 -10.42 28.75
N TYR A 792 -6.58 -11.73 28.58
CA TYR A 792 -5.30 -12.36 28.30
C TYR A 792 -5.43 -13.28 27.09
N SER A 793 -4.45 -13.24 26.23
CA SER A 793 -4.30 -14.25 25.18
C SER A 793 -2.83 -14.60 24.97
N LEU A 794 -2.59 -15.86 24.61
CA LEU A 794 -1.30 -16.39 24.18
C LEU A 794 -1.51 -17.14 22.87
N THR A 795 -0.88 -16.74 21.81
CA THR A 795 -0.98 -17.37 20.49
C THR A 795 0.39 -17.77 19.97
N LEU A 796 0.56 -19.02 19.61
CA LEU A 796 1.70 -19.53 18.85
C LEU A 796 1.31 -19.52 17.37
N TRP A 797 2.14 -18.97 16.51
CA TRP A 797 1.79 -18.80 15.12
C TRP A 797 2.95 -19.12 14.18
N GLY A 798 2.61 -19.47 12.95
CA GLY A 798 3.54 -19.65 11.84
C GLY A 798 2.98 -19.04 10.57
N LYS A 799 3.81 -18.25 9.88
CA LYS A 799 3.55 -17.70 8.55
C LYS A 799 4.40 -18.40 7.51
N ASN A 800 3.83 -18.56 6.30
CA ASN A 800 4.48 -19.25 5.19
C ASN A 800 5.05 -20.63 5.60
N LEU A 801 4.21 -21.47 6.19
CA LEU A 801 4.62 -22.76 6.77
C LEU A 801 5.37 -23.67 5.79
N PHE A 802 5.06 -23.57 4.51
CA PHE A 802 5.72 -24.35 3.45
C PHE A 802 6.96 -23.69 2.87
N ASN A 803 7.37 -22.53 3.38
CA ASN A 803 8.55 -21.78 2.95
C ASN A 803 8.55 -21.48 1.44
N ALA A 804 7.41 -21.09 0.88
CA ALA A 804 7.31 -20.72 -0.52
C ALA A 804 7.95 -19.34 -0.75
N LEU A 805 8.83 -19.24 -1.75
CA LEU A 805 9.51 -17.99 -2.10
C LEU A 805 9.27 -17.67 -3.59
N PRO A 806 8.03 -17.23 -3.95
CA PRO A 806 7.73 -16.88 -5.32
C PRO A 806 8.52 -15.64 -5.74
N PHE A 807 8.96 -15.60 -6.99
CA PHE A 807 9.54 -14.40 -7.56
C PHE A 807 8.43 -13.39 -7.88
N THR A 808 8.63 -12.12 -7.48
CA THR A 808 7.65 -11.06 -7.69
C THR A 808 7.88 -10.31 -9.00
N SER A 809 9.11 -10.30 -9.50
CA SER A 809 9.48 -9.67 -10.76
C SER A 809 10.68 -10.36 -11.43
N TRP A 810 10.84 -10.07 -12.72
CA TRP A 810 12.02 -10.50 -13.48
C TRP A 810 12.33 -9.43 -14.53
N ALA A 811 13.58 -9.03 -14.65
CA ALA A 811 14.01 -8.04 -15.59
C ALA A 811 15.31 -8.46 -16.28
N TYR A 812 15.49 -8.02 -17.52
CA TYR A 812 16.78 -8.05 -18.19
C TYR A 812 17.65 -6.93 -17.62
N GLY A 813 18.89 -7.24 -17.29
CA GLY A 813 19.90 -6.22 -17.13
C GLY A 813 20.16 -5.54 -18.48
N ASN A 814 20.79 -4.39 -18.41
CA ASN A 814 21.17 -3.58 -19.58
C ASN A 814 22.09 -4.34 -20.55
N ALA A 815 22.70 -3.64 -21.50
CA ALA A 815 23.60 -4.14 -22.56
C ALA A 815 24.73 -5.10 -22.09
N ASN A 816 24.93 -5.27 -20.80
CA ASN A 816 25.91 -6.18 -20.21
C ASN A 816 25.39 -7.60 -20.01
N ALA A 817 24.21 -7.93 -20.53
CA ALA A 817 23.67 -9.28 -20.52
C ALA A 817 23.53 -9.88 -19.12
N SER A 818 22.96 -9.15 -18.21
CA SER A 818 22.64 -9.62 -16.86
C SER A 818 21.14 -9.88 -16.68
N THR A 819 20.79 -10.77 -15.77
CA THR A 819 19.42 -10.97 -15.34
C THR A 819 19.23 -10.49 -13.92
N GLN A 820 18.11 -9.82 -13.68
CA GLN A 820 17.66 -9.39 -12.36
C GLN A 820 16.39 -10.16 -12.01
N VAL A 821 16.37 -10.80 -10.88
CA VAL A 821 15.23 -11.57 -10.39
C VAL A 821 14.67 -10.91 -9.14
N GLY A 822 13.38 -10.56 -9.18
CA GLY A 822 12.68 -10.07 -8.02
C GLY A 822 12.40 -11.16 -7.02
N ILE A 823 12.91 -10.98 -5.82
CA ILE A 823 12.65 -11.91 -4.72
C ILE A 823 11.23 -11.74 -4.16
N SER A 824 10.78 -12.72 -3.39
CA SER A 824 9.54 -12.65 -2.66
C SER A 824 9.59 -11.60 -1.56
N THR A 825 8.69 -10.64 -1.59
CA THR A 825 8.47 -9.70 -0.47
C THR A 825 7.67 -10.34 0.67
N LEU A 826 7.11 -11.54 0.45
CA LEU A 826 6.34 -12.27 1.47
C LEU A 826 7.23 -12.96 2.52
N GLY A 827 8.54 -13.00 2.27
CA GLY A 827 9.52 -13.61 3.17
C GLY A 827 9.48 -15.14 3.21
N PRO A 828 10.43 -15.74 3.95
CA PRO A 828 10.47 -17.18 4.21
C PRO A 828 9.46 -17.56 5.29
N ARG A 829 9.61 -18.74 5.88
CA ARG A 829 8.84 -19.18 7.03
C ARG A 829 9.18 -18.34 8.26
N PHE A 830 8.16 -17.72 8.83
CA PHE A 830 8.21 -17.06 10.12
C PHE A 830 7.40 -17.85 11.14
N PHE A 831 7.84 -17.84 12.40
CA PHE A 831 7.08 -18.39 13.52
C PHE A 831 7.40 -17.59 14.77
N GLY A 832 6.45 -17.57 15.68
CA GLY A 832 6.57 -16.80 16.91
C GLY A 832 5.45 -17.04 17.90
N ALA A 833 5.49 -16.26 18.94
CA ALA A 833 4.46 -16.21 19.96
C ALA A 833 4.01 -14.77 20.20
N THR A 834 2.72 -14.58 20.42
CA THR A 834 2.13 -13.28 20.76
C THR A 834 1.41 -13.43 22.10
N VAL A 835 1.70 -12.55 23.03
CA VAL A 835 1.00 -12.39 24.29
C VAL A 835 0.27 -11.06 24.28
N MET A 836 -1.00 -11.07 24.61
CA MET A 836 -1.80 -9.85 24.78
C MET A 836 -2.35 -9.80 26.22
N MET A 837 -2.35 -8.62 26.78
CA MET A 837 -2.92 -8.32 28.07
C MET A 837 -3.72 -7.02 28.01
N THR A 838 -4.98 -7.07 28.42
CA THR A 838 -5.84 -5.88 28.59
C THR A 838 -6.05 -5.65 30.09
N LEU A 839 -5.66 -4.49 30.53
CA LEU A 839 -5.87 -4.02 31.91
C LEU A 839 -7.12 -3.15 31.92
N TRP A 840 -7.98 -3.38 32.94
CA TRP A 840 -9.29 -2.72 33.17
C TRP A 840 -10.15 -2.50 31.93
#